data_8159e5f5e6a5e280ed1b9baac9f7f910
#
_entry.id   8159e5f5e6a5e280ed1b9baac9f7f910
#
_cell.length_a   1.000
_cell.length_b   1.000
_cell.length_c   1.000
_cell.angle_alpha   90.00
_cell.angle_beta   90.00
_cell.angle_gamma   90.00
#
_symmetry.space_group_name_H-M   'P 1'
#
loop_
_entity.id
_entity.type
_entity.pdbx_description
1 polymer ?
#
loop_
_entity_poly.entity_id
_entity_poly.type
_entity_poly.pdbx_seq_one_letter_code
_entity_poly.pdbx_strand_id
1 'polypeptide(L)'
;MEKQVGLSKGENKIELVLDMGNRMQTWSEFHPTLYALNVTLATNEGKDNIITDFGMRDFATEGTQFTINGFKTFLRGKHDACVFPLTGYAPMDVKSWRKVFQTAKSYGINYYRCHSYTPPRAAFAAADIEGIYFQAELPLWGSISPDNHRLNDFLLNEAYMTLDYMGNHPSFTMLGLGNELGGDVDLMRNWLDGFRKHDNRHLYSFGSNNFLGWGGAIDGEDYLTTCRVGGGEGYTTHVRSSFAFVDAEKGGILNNTRPNTRADYTAAIAKSPRPVISHETGQFQIYPDYKELEKYTGVLHPYNLEIFRDRLNENGLQNQIDAFHQATGRFAVECYKADIEYGLRTAGLGGFQMLDLQDFPGQGSALVGILDAFMDSKGIVTPETFRGFCAPVVPLALMDTYCYSNKEELNIGLALTNYEEQPWSDALYWRLESLSDSVTFVREGKVPAHVEQGKVMQVGELKSTLTEIDKPAQLRLTLTTGNYHNYYNLWVYPDRTPESEADIFICQSLDDEARKRLSQGGKILLIPDHKAIEEQSVGGLFTPDYWNYAMFKSISENAGREVSPGTLSLLMDEKHPLFRQFPTECHSNWQWWSIVRHARPFILNATRHEYKPLIQVVDNVERNHKLGLLFEFAVDNGKVLVCMSNLEAIRHTPEGGQLRNAILSYMKSAEFSPTETLTSQQLQHILTTEVRKQDIVGVKNQSDYDVQPE
;
A
#
# COMPACT_ATOMS: atom_id res chain seq x y z
N MET A 1 -23.80 41.74 16.90
CA MET A 1 -23.29 43.06 16.45
C MET A 1 -24.29 43.63 15.47
N GLU A 2 -24.55 44.92 15.51
CA GLU A 2 -25.40 45.63 14.55
C GLU A 2 -24.62 46.85 14.04
N LYS A 3 -24.64 47.10 12.74
CA LYS A 3 -23.93 48.22 12.10
C LYS A 3 -24.80 48.76 10.99
N GLN A 4 -25.09 50.06 11.05
CA GLN A 4 -25.78 50.78 9.98
C GLN A 4 -24.75 51.09 8.87
N VAL A 5 -25.08 50.78 7.63
CA VAL A 5 -24.21 51.00 6.46
C VAL A 5 -24.99 51.66 5.35
N GLY A 6 -24.35 52.61 4.65
CA GLY A 6 -24.89 53.21 3.44
C GLY A 6 -24.52 52.33 2.23
N LEU A 7 -25.52 51.97 1.44
CA LEU A 7 -25.29 51.17 0.22
C LEU A 7 -25.41 52.09 -1.02
N SER A 8 -24.51 51.88 -1.97
CA SER A 8 -24.59 52.48 -3.30
C SER A 8 -25.14 51.45 -4.31
N LYS A 9 -25.61 51.95 -5.47
CA LYS A 9 -26.05 51.09 -6.56
C LYS A 9 -24.87 50.27 -7.08
N GLY A 10 -25.04 48.94 -7.14
CA GLY A 10 -24.03 48.00 -7.56
C GLY A 10 -23.45 47.20 -6.40
N GLU A 11 -22.27 46.65 -6.57
CA GLU A 11 -21.56 45.86 -5.57
C GLU A 11 -21.06 46.72 -4.42
N ASN A 12 -21.26 46.28 -3.17
CA ASN A 12 -20.79 46.94 -1.96
C ASN A 12 -20.03 45.92 -1.10
N LYS A 13 -18.78 46.23 -0.74
CA LYS A 13 -17.98 45.44 0.19
C LYS A 13 -18.07 46.08 1.59
N ILE A 14 -18.52 45.28 2.57
CA ILE A 14 -18.65 45.69 3.96
C ILE A 14 -17.78 44.81 4.82
N GLU A 15 -16.83 45.40 5.53
CA GLU A 15 -15.96 44.71 6.46
C GLU A 15 -16.45 44.89 7.90
N LEU A 16 -16.59 43.76 8.60
CA LEU A 16 -16.96 43.69 9.99
C LEU A 16 -15.95 42.84 10.75
N VAL A 17 -15.54 43.30 11.92
CA VAL A 17 -14.69 42.52 12.84
C VAL A 17 -15.53 42.09 14.02
N LEU A 18 -15.64 40.80 14.24
CA LEU A 18 -16.32 40.20 15.38
C LEU A 18 -15.29 39.54 16.30
N ASP A 19 -15.18 40.05 17.53
CA ASP A 19 -14.36 39.44 18.56
C ASP A 19 -15.07 38.19 19.09
N MET A 20 -14.44 37.02 18.91
CA MET A 20 -14.93 35.71 19.37
C MET A 20 -14.68 35.49 20.88
N GLY A 21 -13.86 36.34 21.51
CA GLY A 21 -13.54 36.30 22.94
C GLY A 21 -12.74 35.03 23.35
N ASN A 22 -12.52 34.90 24.67
CA ASN A 22 -11.66 33.86 25.24
C ASN A 22 -12.25 32.41 25.23
N ARG A 23 -13.48 32.26 24.76
CA ARG A 23 -14.14 30.92 24.65
C ARG A 23 -14.10 30.34 23.25
N MET A 24 -13.38 30.97 22.34
CA MET A 24 -13.17 30.48 21.00
C MET A 24 -12.41 29.14 21.07
N GLN A 25 -12.95 28.15 20.38
CA GLN A 25 -12.33 26.83 20.21
C GLN A 25 -11.80 26.70 18.78
N THR A 26 -10.63 26.11 18.63
CA THR A 26 -10.04 25.84 17.32
C THR A 26 -10.57 24.55 16.72
N TRP A 27 -10.54 24.49 15.40
CA TRP A 27 -10.88 23.30 14.61
C TRP A 27 -9.63 22.45 14.36
N SER A 28 -9.74 21.13 14.55
CA SER A 28 -8.73 20.15 14.20
C SER A 28 -9.37 18.78 13.91
N GLU A 29 -8.57 17.77 13.50
CA GLU A 29 -9.04 16.39 13.35
C GLU A 29 -9.61 15.80 14.65
N PHE A 30 -9.14 16.27 15.80
CA PHE A 30 -9.59 15.82 17.14
C PHE A 30 -10.80 16.61 17.63
N HIS A 31 -10.87 17.88 17.27
CA HIS A 31 -11.89 18.84 17.72
C HIS A 31 -12.46 19.60 16.51
N PRO A 32 -13.33 18.98 15.68
CA PRO A 32 -13.88 19.63 14.48
C PRO A 32 -14.97 20.65 14.84
N THR A 33 -14.61 21.66 15.64
CA THR A 33 -15.52 22.67 16.14
C THR A 33 -15.87 23.66 15.04
N LEU A 34 -17.18 23.83 14.78
CA LEU A 34 -17.71 24.77 13.82
C LEU A 34 -18.56 25.86 14.51
N TYR A 35 -18.57 27.03 13.91
CA TYR A 35 -19.40 28.17 14.27
C TYR A 35 -20.32 28.54 13.10
N ALA A 36 -21.52 28.96 13.37
CA ALA A 36 -22.46 29.50 12.39
C ALA A 36 -22.50 31.01 12.47
N LEU A 37 -22.06 31.71 11.41
CA LEU A 37 -22.21 33.15 11.26
C LEU A 37 -23.56 33.42 10.60
N ASN A 38 -24.45 34.06 11.36
CA ASN A 38 -25.75 34.51 10.85
C ASN A 38 -25.68 36.01 10.52
N VAL A 39 -25.78 36.32 9.24
CA VAL A 39 -25.76 37.72 8.75
C VAL A 39 -27.16 38.09 8.24
N THR A 40 -27.75 39.12 8.82
CA THR A 40 -29.02 39.66 8.39
C THR A 40 -28.84 41.06 7.81
N LEU A 41 -29.20 41.27 6.57
CA LEU A 41 -29.33 42.60 5.96
C LEU A 41 -30.78 43.03 6.09
N ALA A 42 -31.00 44.17 6.77
CA ALA A 42 -32.33 44.76 6.91
C ALA A 42 -32.37 46.13 6.21
N THR A 43 -33.37 46.33 5.37
CA THR A 43 -33.64 47.58 4.66
C THR A 43 -35.08 48.01 4.92
N ASN A 44 -35.47 49.17 4.42
CA ASN A 44 -36.86 49.62 4.49
C ASN A 44 -37.81 48.77 3.61
N GLU A 45 -37.24 48.01 2.65
CA GLU A 45 -38.00 47.20 1.68
C GLU A 45 -38.10 45.73 2.10
N GLY A 46 -37.23 45.25 3.03
CA GLY A 46 -37.25 43.87 3.47
C GLY A 46 -36.02 43.47 4.27
N LYS A 47 -35.96 42.15 4.56
CA LYS A 47 -34.84 41.53 5.23
C LYS A 47 -34.36 40.34 4.41
N ASP A 48 -33.06 40.18 4.32
CA ASP A 48 -32.40 38.99 3.79
C ASP A 48 -31.46 38.41 4.85
N ASN A 49 -31.32 37.10 4.87
CA ASN A 49 -30.54 36.40 5.88
C ASN A 49 -29.69 35.29 5.25
N ILE A 50 -28.40 35.23 5.56
CA ILE A 50 -27.49 34.17 5.18
C ILE A 50 -26.82 33.59 6.42
N ILE A 51 -26.69 32.25 6.45
CA ILE A 51 -25.94 31.54 7.48
C ILE A 51 -24.74 30.86 6.80
N THR A 52 -23.56 31.07 7.37
CA THR A 52 -22.32 30.49 6.88
C THR A 52 -21.59 29.80 8.02
N ASP A 53 -21.32 28.52 7.88
CA ASP A 53 -20.49 27.80 8.83
C ASP A 53 -19.00 28.09 8.57
N PHE A 54 -18.21 28.10 9.64
CA PHE A 54 -16.76 28.30 9.60
C PHE A 54 -16.09 27.66 10.81
N GLY A 55 -14.80 27.40 10.72
CA GLY A 55 -13.96 26.95 11.82
C GLY A 55 -12.75 27.86 12.02
N MET A 56 -12.30 27.98 13.26
CA MET A 56 -11.08 28.73 13.59
C MET A 56 -9.89 27.79 13.60
N ARG A 57 -8.95 27.96 12.69
CA ARG A 57 -7.74 27.14 12.64
C ARG A 57 -6.54 27.94 12.14
N ASP A 58 -5.36 27.46 12.52
CA ASP A 58 -4.09 27.85 11.93
C ASP A 58 -3.42 26.56 11.40
N PHE A 59 -3.26 26.43 10.08
CA PHE A 59 -2.57 25.32 9.43
C PHE A 59 -1.32 25.86 8.77
N ALA A 60 -0.15 25.43 9.25
CA ALA A 60 1.14 25.99 8.88
C ALA A 60 2.22 24.92 8.75
N THR A 61 3.44 25.34 8.47
CA THR A 61 4.65 24.49 8.47
C THR A 61 5.64 24.97 9.50
N GLU A 62 6.29 24.02 10.21
CA GLU A 62 7.40 24.28 11.10
C GLU A 62 8.56 23.35 10.72
N GLY A 63 9.54 23.90 9.99
CA GLY A 63 10.62 23.10 9.40
C GLY A 63 10.07 22.07 8.41
N THR A 64 10.29 20.80 8.70
CA THR A 64 9.86 19.67 7.84
C THR A 64 8.52 19.05 8.24
N GLN A 65 7.77 19.67 9.16
CA GLN A 65 6.49 19.14 9.65
C GLN A 65 5.37 20.14 9.44
N PHE A 66 4.13 19.63 9.30
CA PHE A 66 2.92 20.43 9.35
C PHE A 66 2.51 20.69 10.79
N THR A 67 1.83 21.82 11.01
CA THR A 67 1.21 22.14 12.29
C THR A 67 -0.26 22.52 12.11
N ILE A 68 -1.07 22.16 13.09
CA ILE A 68 -2.45 22.61 13.26
C ILE A 68 -2.59 23.27 14.63
N ASN A 69 -2.94 24.56 14.65
CA ASN A 69 -3.06 25.34 15.89
C ASN A 69 -1.79 25.29 16.78
N GLY A 70 -0.62 25.20 16.14
CA GLY A 70 0.68 25.09 16.82
C GLY A 70 1.09 23.67 17.22
N PHE A 71 0.22 22.66 17.06
CA PHE A 71 0.58 21.26 17.30
C PHE A 71 1.04 20.59 16.02
N LYS A 72 2.13 19.82 16.07
CA LYS A 72 2.61 19.06 14.91
C LYS A 72 1.62 17.96 14.55
N THR A 73 1.31 17.84 13.27
CA THR A 73 0.44 16.78 12.76
C THR A 73 1.16 15.95 11.72
N PHE A 74 0.80 14.66 11.65
CA PHE A 74 1.25 13.74 10.62
C PHE A 74 0.06 13.41 9.72
N LEU A 75 0.16 13.74 8.44
CA LEU A 75 -0.91 13.53 7.48
C LEU A 75 -0.98 12.05 7.10
N ARG A 76 -2.02 11.37 7.57
CA ARG A 76 -2.35 9.97 7.25
C ARG A 76 -3.39 9.98 6.14
N GLY A 77 -2.92 10.00 4.90
CA GLY A 77 -3.75 10.33 3.76
C GLY A 77 -4.13 9.18 2.85
N LYS A 78 -5.15 9.47 2.04
CA LYS A 78 -5.46 8.72 0.84
C LYS A 78 -5.54 9.64 -0.38
N HIS A 79 -5.20 9.10 -1.51
CA HIS A 79 -5.52 9.64 -2.82
C HIS A 79 -7.03 9.52 -3.08
N ASP A 80 -7.63 10.50 -3.75
CA ASP A 80 -9.03 10.45 -4.16
C ASP A 80 -9.17 10.80 -5.65
N ALA A 81 -9.68 9.85 -6.42
CA ALA A 81 -9.88 9.97 -7.87
C ALA A 81 -11.35 10.15 -8.25
N CYS A 82 -12.18 10.66 -7.37
CA CYS A 82 -13.62 10.89 -7.62
C CYS A 82 -14.38 9.60 -8.00
N VAL A 83 -14.19 8.52 -7.23
CA VAL A 83 -14.75 7.19 -7.54
C VAL A 83 -16.15 7.04 -6.97
N PHE A 84 -17.16 7.14 -7.84
CA PHE A 84 -18.58 7.00 -7.49
C PHE A 84 -19.31 6.18 -8.59
N PRO A 85 -19.23 4.83 -8.57
CA PRO A 85 -19.72 4.00 -9.68
C PRO A 85 -21.21 4.09 -9.97
N LEU A 86 -22.03 4.36 -8.95
CA LEU A 86 -23.47 4.44 -9.12
C LEU A 86 -23.92 5.69 -9.88
N THR A 87 -23.24 6.80 -9.68
CA THR A 87 -23.62 8.11 -10.25
C THR A 87 -22.73 8.54 -11.40
N GLY A 88 -21.47 8.08 -11.43
CA GLY A 88 -20.44 8.53 -12.38
C GLY A 88 -19.92 9.94 -12.09
N TYR A 89 -20.33 10.58 -11.00
CA TYR A 89 -19.86 11.88 -10.53
C TYR A 89 -19.93 11.99 -9.00
N ALA A 90 -19.18 12.94 -8.45
CA ALA A 90 -19.12 13.19 -7.01
C ALA A 90 -20.50 13.58 -6.43
N PRO A 91 -20.89 13.07 -5.27
CA PRO A 91 -22.13 13.46 -4.60
C PRO A 91 -22.18 14.95 -4.31
N MET A 92 -23.37 15.55 -4.50
CA MET A 92 -23.62 16.98 -4.22
C MET A 92 -24.25 17.21 -2.85
N ASP A 93 -24.31 16.19 -1.99
CA ASP A 93 -24.90 16.26 -0.66
C ASP A 93 -23.89 15.89 0.43
N VAL A 94 -23.99 16.55 1.59
CA VAL A 94 -23.10 16.38 2.74
C VAL A 94 -23.19 14.98 3.35
N LYS A 95 -24.37 14.34 3.34
CA LYS A 95 -24.58 13.05 3.98
C LYS A 95 -23.76 11.94 3.29
N SER A 96 -23.74 11.94 1.96
CA SER A 96 -22.98 10.97 1.17
C SER A 96 -21.48 11.13 1.41
N TRP A 97 -20.95 12.35 1.44
CA TRP A 97 -19.56 12.60 1.75
C TRP A 97 -19.18 12.27 3.20
N ARG A 98 -20.08 12.53 4.16
CA ARG A 98 -19.84 12.11 5.55
C ARG A 98 -19.68 10.62 5.66
N LYS A 99 -20.47 9.80 4.94
CA LYS A 99 -20.29 8.34 4.91
C LYS A 99 -18.85 7.97 4.44
N VAL A 100 -18.37 8.60 3.37
CA VAL A 100 -17.02 8.39 2.85
C VAL A 100 -15.96 8.70 3.90
N PHE A 101 -16.04 9.88 4.52
CA PHE A 101 -15.04 10.31 5.51
C PHE A 101 -15.10 9.54 6.83
N GLN A 102 -16.30 9.18 7.31
CA GLN A 102 -16.45 8.32 8.49
C GLN A 102 -15.84 6.95 8.26
N THR A 103 -16.04 6.35 7.07
CA THR A 103 -15.41 5.10 6.70
C THR A 103 -13.88 5.24 6.69
N ALA A 104 -13.33 6.23 5.99
CA ALA A 104 -11.88 6.45 5.93
C ALA A 104 -11.28 6.73 7.33
N LYS A 105 -11.95 7.56 8.13
CA LYS A 105 -11.53 7.88 9.49
C LYS A 105 -11.53 6.67 10.42
N SER A 106 -12.44 5.72 10.20
CA SER A 106 -12.45 4.45 10.94
C SER A 106 -11.17 3.63 10.73
N TYR A 107 -10.49 3.81 9.60
CA TYR A 107 -9.17 3.25 9.27
C TYR A 107 -7.99 4.17 9.67
N GLY A 108 -8.25 5.31 10.32
CA GLY A 108 -7.22 6.22 10.81
C GLY A 108 -6.80 7.32 9.83
N ILE A 109 -7.45 7.44 8.69
CA ILE A 109 -7.20 8.50 7.71
C ILE A 109 -7.69 9.85 8.24
N ASN A 110 -6.85 10.89 8.14
CA ASN A 110 -7.18 12.27 8.50
C ASN A 110 -7.00 13.26 7.34
N TYR A 111 -6.53 12.80 6.18
CA TYR A 111 -6.16 13.64 5.07
C TYR A 111 -6.61 13.05 3.73
N TYR A 112 -7.16 13.90 2.85
CA TYR A 112 -7.57 13.58 1.49
C TYR A 112 -6.85 14.47 0.49
N ARG A 113 -6.19 13.86 -0.48
CA ARG A 113 -5.72 14.54 -1.68
C ARG A 113 -6.66 14.27 -2.84
N CYS A 114 -7.27 15.29 -3.41
CA CYS A 114 -8.12 15.19 -4.59
C CYS A 114 -7.25 15.27 -5.85
N HIS A 115 -7.04 14.15 -6.52
CA HIS A 115 -6.15 14.03 -7.66
C HIS A 115 -6.69 14.77 -8.88
N SER A 116 -6.03 15.88 -9.24
CA SER A 116 -6.36 16.70 -10.41
C SER A 116 -7.82 17.19 -10.44
N TYR A 117 -8.44 17.44 -9.30
CA TYR A 117 -9.76 18.05 -9.24
C TYR A 117 -10.03 18.76 -7.90
N THR A 118 -11.01 19.65 -7.91
CA THR A 118 -11.59 20.27 -6.71
C THR A 118 -12.97 19.65 -6.48
N PRO A 119 -13.23 19.02 -5.31
CA PRO A 119 -14.52 18.40 -5.04
C PRO A 119 -15.64 19.44 -4.82
N PRO A 120 -16.92 19.07 -4.87
CA PRO A 120 -18.03 19.98 -4.65
C PRO A 120 -18.05 20.48 -3.19
N ARG A 121 -18.67 21.62 -2.95
CA ARG A 121 -18.81 22.23 -1.61
C ARG A 121 -19.33 21.29 -0.55
N ALA A 122 -20.19 20.32 -0.93
CA ALA A 122 -20.70 19.31 -0.02
C ALA A 122 -19.59 18.45 0.61
N ALA A 123 -18.49 18.18 -0.15
CA ALA A 123 -17.34 17.45 0.35
C ALA A 123 -16.60 18.26 1.44
N PHE A 124 -16.34 19.55 1.19
CA PHE A 124 -15.70 20.42 2.18
C PHE A 124 -16.54 20.56 3.45
N ALA A 125 -17.85 20.74 3.32
CA ALA A 125 -18.75 20.82 4.47
C ALA A 125 -18.77 19.51 5.28
N ALA A 126 -18.72 18.36 4.61
CA ALA A 126 -18.61 17.07 5.28
C ALA A 126 -17.25 16.88 5.96
N ALA A 127 -16.17 17.30 5.33
CA ALA A 127 -14.81 17.26 5.88
C ALA A 127 -14.66 18.17 7.10
N ASP A 128 -15.29 19.35 7.08
CA ASP A 128 -15.35 20.25 8.24
C ASP A 128 -15.98 19.57 9.46
N ILE A 129 -17.08 18.84 9.24
CA ILE A 129 -17.81 18.12 10.31
C ILE A 129 -17.01 16.95 10.83
N GLU A 130 -16.34 16.20 9.94
CA GLU A 130 -15.62 14.97 10.31
C GLU A 130 -14.16 15.23 10.73
N GLY A 131 -13.62 16.43 10.54
CA GLY A 131 -12.24 16.74 10.89
C GLY A 131 -11.23 16.11 9.93
N ILE A 132 -11.44 16.28 8.63
CA ILE A 132 -10.55 15.80 7.56
C ILE A 132 -9.81 16.97 6.94
N TYR A 133 -8.49 16.89 6.80
CA TYR A 133 -7.69 17.85 6.06
C TYR A 133 -7.79 17.60 4.56
N PHE A 134 -8.01 18.66 3.78
CA PHE A 134 -8.15 18.58 2.33
C PHE A 134 -6.99 19.24 1.59
N GLN A 135 -6.43 18.52 0.62
CA GLN A 135 -5.66 19.07 -0.49
C GLN A 135 -6.52 19.00 -1.75
N ALA A 136 -6.98 20.13 -2.25
CA ALA A 136 -7.56 20.24 -3.58
C ALA A 136 -6.45 20.44 -4.62
N GLU A 137 -6.71 20.04 -5.85
CA GLU A 137 -5.83 20.29 -7.00
C GLU A 137 -6.61 20.93 -8.14
N LEU A 138 -5.92 21.74 -8.96
CA LEU A 138 -6.48 22.23 -10.21
C LEU A 138 -6.65 21.05 -11.19
N PRO A 139 -7.59 21.12 -12.13
CA PRO A 139 -7.87 20.03 -13.07
C PRO A 139 -6.79 19.91 -14.15
N LEU A 140 -5.57 19.58 -13.72
CA LEU A 140 -4.42 19.49 -14.59
C LEU A 140 -3.54 18.25 -14.30
N TRP A 141 -3.26 17.52 -15.36
CA TRP A 141 -2.24 16.49 -15.43
C TRP A 141 -1.51 16.67 -16.76
N GLY A 142 -0.39 17.38 -16.74
CA GLY A 142 0.32 17.77 -17.98
C GLY A 142 1.36 18.86 -17.71
N SER A 143 1.54 19.77 -18.67
CA SER A 143 2.57 20.81 -18.57
C SER A 143 1.98 22.22 -18.60
N ILE A 144 2.53 23.11 -17.78
CA ILE A 144 2.21 24.54 -17.75
C ILE A 144 3.22 25.27 -18.65
N SER A 145 2.70 26.00 -19.65
CA SER A 145 3.51 26.78 -20.56
C SER A 145 3.02 28.24 -20.63
N PRO A 146 3.93 29.25 -20.62
CA PRO A 146 3.53 30.65 -20.75
C PRO A 146 2.80 30.93 -22.07
N ASP A 147 3.01 30.14 -23.11
CA ASP A 147 2.36 30.33 -24.42
C ASP A 147 0.91 29.81 -24.47
N ASN A 148 0.49 28.98 -23.51
CA ASN A 148 -0.86 28.42 -23.48
C ASN A 148 -1.82 29.32 -22.68
N HIS A 149 -2.07 30.55 -23.18
CA HIS A 149 -2.90 31.53 -22.50
C HIS A 149 -4.29 31.03 -22.13
N ARG A 150 -4.94 30.30 -23.06
CA ARG A 150 -6.31 29.80 -22.82
C ARG A 150 -6.39 28.85 -21.62
N LEU A 151 -5.45 27.91 -21.52
CA LEU A 151 -5.36 26.97 -20.39
C LEU A 151 -5.01 27.72 -19.11
N ASN A 152 -4.03 28.61 -19.18
CA ASN A 152 -3.56 29.41 -18.05
C ASN A 152 -4.68 30.26 -17.45
N ASP A 153 -5.45 30.97 -18.30
CA ASP A 153 -6.59 31.79 -17.87
C ASP A 153 -7.69 30.94 -17.22
N PHE A 154 -7.96 29.76 -17.79
CA PHE A 154 -8.91 28.80 -17.19
C PHE A 154 -8.45 28.31 -15.82
N LEU A 155 -7.20 27.83 -15.69
CA LEU A 155 -6.68 27.31 -14.42
C LEU A 155 -6.59 28.39 -13.34
N LEU A 156 -6.19 29.62 -13.70
CA LEU A 156 -6.19 30.75 -12.76
C LEU A 156 -7.59 31.10 -12.30
N ASN A 157 -8.57 31.11 -13.19
CA ASN A 157 -9.96 31.34 -12.83
C ASN A 157 -10.49 30.27 -11.88
N GLU A 158 -10.23 28.96 -12.18
CA GLU A 158 -10.59 27.85 -11.31
C GLU A 158 -9.94 27.98 -9.93
N ALA A 159 -8.66 28.36 -9.86
CA ALA A 159 -7.96 28.55 -8.59
C ALA A 159 -8.60 29.65 -7.74
N TYR A 160 -8.82 30.83 -8.31
CA TYR A 160 -9.42 31.96 -7.58
C TYR A 160 -10.88 31.67 -7.19
N MET A 161 -11.66 31.04 -8.05
CA MET A 161 -13.01 30.59 -7.70
C MET A 161 -12.98 29.58 -6.54
N THR A 162 -12.05 28.62 -6.56
CA THR A 162 -11.89 27.66 -5.46
C THR A 162 -11.55 28.38 -4.15
N LEU A 163 -10.62 29.32 -4.16
CA LEU A 163 -10.26 30.12 -2.98
C LEU A 163 -11.44 30.97 -2.48
N ASP A 164 -12.18 31.60 -3.38
CA ASP A 164 -13.31 32.47 -3.01
C ASP A 164 -14.49 31.66 -2.45
N TYR A 165 -14.83 30.53 -3.03
CA TYR A 165 -16.01 29.76 -2.65
C TYR A 165 -15.73 28.72 -1.55
N MET A 166 -14.52 28.16 -1.49
CA MET A 166 -14.17 27.08 -0.55
C MET A 166 -13.22 27.57 0.56
N GLY A 167 -12.57 28.72 0.42
CA GLY A 167 -11.54 29.22 1.35
C GLY A 167 -12.01 29.41 2.79
N ASN A 168 -13.32 29.46 3.05
CA ASN A 168 -13.86 29.55 4.40
C ASN A 168 -14.03 28.21 5.14
N HIS A 169 -13.88 27.08 4.42
CA HIS A 169 -13.94 25.76 5.03
C HIS A 169 -12.65 25.46 5.81
N PRO A 170 -12.70 25.18 7.13
CA PRO A 170 -11.48 24.90 7.90
C PRO A 170 -10.76 23.63 7.43
N SER A 171 -11.46 22.68 6.83
CA SER A 171 -10.88 21.48 6.22
C SER A 171 -10.01 21.77 5.01
N PHE A 172 -10.26 22.86 4.28
CA PHE A 172 -9.45 23.25 3.12
C PHE A 172 -8.12 23.81 3.58
N THR A 173 -7.10 22.97 3.62
CA THR A 173 -5.78 23.30 4.16
C THR A 173 -4.71 23.53 3.08
N MET A 174 -4.85 22.88 1.93
CA MET A 174 -3.80 22.83 0.89
C MET A 174 -4.39 22.93 -0.52
N LEU A 175 -3.69 23.65 -1.41
CA LEU A 175 -4.00 23.71 -2.84
C LEU A 175 -2.74 23.43 -3.67
N GLY A 176 -2.81 22.41 -4.55
CA GLY A 176 -1.78 22.07 -5.54
C GLY A 176 -2.20 22.45 -6.95
N LEU A 177 -1.22 22.69 -7.84
CA LEU A 177 -1.50 23.03 -9.24
C LEU A 177 -1.96 21.82 -10.08
N GLY A 178 -1.82 20.60 -9.57
CA GLY A 178 -2.23 19.37 -10.25
C GLY A 178 -1.31 18.19 -10.00
N ASN A 179 -1.38 17.15 -10.85
CA ASN A 179 -0.60 15.92 -10.72
C ASN A 179 0.48 15.79 -11.78
N GLU A 180 1.68 15.40 -11.37
CA GLU A 180 2.81 15.02 -12.24
C GLU A 180 3.09 16.06 -13.35
N LEU A 181 3.11 17.31 -12.94
CA LEU A 181 3.23 18.43 -13.86
C LEU A 181 4.67 18.61 -14.37
N GLY A 182 4.78 18.98 -15.63
CA GLY A 182 5.97 19.62 -16.20
C GLY A 182 5.74 21.09 -16.49
N GLY A 183 6.77 21.79 -16.98
CA GLY A 183 6.63 23.14 -17.54
C GLY A 183 7.41 24.22 -16.82
N ASP A 184 6.89 25.45 -16.89
CA ASP A 184 7.59 26.67 -16.49
C ASP A 184 7.42 26.92 -14.98
N VAL A 185 8.53 26.74 -14.23
CA VAL A 185 8.55 26.90 -12.77
C VAL A 185 8.35 28.37 -12.34
N ASP A 186 8.82 29.35 -13.12
CA ASP A 186 8.67 30.77 -12.78
C ASP A 186 7.21 31.19 -12.93
N LEU A 187 6.51 30.66 -13.93
CA LEU A 187 5.08 30.89 -14.09
C LEU A 187 4.29 30.24 -12.93
N MET A 188 4.61 29.00 -12.57
CA MET A 188 4.00 28.33 -11.41
C MET A 188 4.23 29.10 -10.12
N ARG A 189 5.44 29.61 -9.89
CA ARG A 189 5.78 30.44 -8.72
C ARG A 189 4.95 31.72 -8.67
N ASN A 190 4.81 32.40 -9.80
CA ASN A 190 3.99 33.62 -9.90
C ASN A 190 2.52 33.33 -9.56
N TRP A 191 2.00 32.18 -9.95
CA TRP A 191 0.64 31.78 -9.58
C TRP A 191 0.50 31.58 -8.07
N LEU A 192 1.40 30.79 -7.46
CA LEU A 192 1.35 30.56 -6.00
C LEU A 192 1.49 31.87 -5.21
N ASP A 193 2.34 32.80 -5.64
CA ASP A 193 2.48 34.11 -5.03
C ASP A 193 1.20 34.93 -5.15
N GLY A 194 0.51 34.83 -6.29
CA GLY A 194 -0.82 35.41 -6.50
C GLY A 194 -1.85 34.83 -5.55
N PHE A 195 -1.90 33.51 -5.40
CA PHE A 195 -2.82 32.82 -4.50
C PHE A 195 -2.57 33.19 -3.04
N ARG A 196 -1.32 33.24 -2.57
CA ARG A 196 -0.98 33.69 -1.20
C ARG A 196 -1.39 35.13 -0.91
N LYS A 197 -1.29 36.01 -1.90
CA LYS A 197 -1.77 37.40 -1.76
C LYS A 197 -3.28 37.46 -1.69
N HIS A 198 -3.97 36.54 -2.36
CA HIS A 198 -5.42 36.48 -2.39
C HIS A 198 -5.98 35.86 -1.09
N ASP A 199 -5.44 34.69 -0.69
CA ASP A 199 -5.78 34.00 0.53
C ASP A 199 -4.54 33.30 1.14
N ASN A 200 -4.10 33.79 2.28
CA ASN A 200 -2.92 33.25 2.99
C ASN A 200 -3.25 32.22 4.07
N ARG A 201 -4.48 31.74 4.11
CA ARG A 201 -4.94 30.74 5.10
C ARG A 201 -4.63 29.30 4.68
N HIS A 202 -4.14 29.07 3.47
CA HIS A 202 -3.84 27.77 2.88
C HIS A 202 -2.35 27.64 2.58
N LEU A 203 -1.88 26.39 2.47
CA LEU A 203 -0.55 26.08 1.96
C LEU A 203 -0.64 25.71 0.46
N TYR A 204 0.41 26.08 -0.27
CA TYR A 204 0.44 25.97 -1.73
C TYR A 204 1.65 25.15 -2.21
N SER A 205 1.45 24.29 -3.21
CA SER A 205 2.52 23.54 -3.86
C SER A 205 2.41 23.58 -5.38
N PHE A 206 3.52 23.34 -6.06
CA PHE A 206 3.53 23.24 -7.53
C PHE A 206 2.77 22.02 -8.06
N GLY A 207 2.28 21.15 -7.18
CA GLY A 207 1.54 19.94 -7.49
C GLY A 207 2.19 18.71 -6.87
N SER A 208 1.66 17.54 -7.23
CA SER A 208 2.07 16.27 -6.65
C SER A 208 2.96 15.50 -7.61
N ASN A 209 4.15 15.08 -7.14
CA ASN A 209 5.12 14.24 -7.86
C ASN A 209 5.52 14.76 -9.24
N ASN A 210 5.79 16.04 -9.36
CA ASN A 210 6.04 16.73 -10.61
C ASN A 210 7.34 16.30 -11.29
N PHE A 211 7.36 16.35 -12.62
CA PHE A 211 8.53 16.14 -13.48
C PHE A 211 9.37 17.42 -13.69
N LEU A 212 9.51 18.22 -12.63
CA LEU A 212 10.30 19.47 -12.61
C LEU A 212 11.77 19.24 -12.25
N GLY A 213 12.19 18.00 -12.29
CA GLY A 213 13.46 17.52 -11.78
C GLY A 213 13.33 17.03 -10.34
N TRP A 214 14.10 16.01 -10.02
CA TRP A 214 14.13 15.42 -8.67
C TRP A 214 15.07 16.19 -7.74
N GLY A 215 15.10 17.51 -7.84
CA GLY A 215 16.05 18.37 -7.13
C GLY A 215 15.70 18.62 -5.65
N GLY A 216 14.55 18.17 -5.19
CA GLY A 216 13.99 18.51 -3.89
C GLY A 216 12.99 19.68 -3.99
N ALA A 217 12.69 20.32 -2.87
CA ALA A 217 11.76 21.45 -2.82
C ALA A 217 12.29 22.63 -3.64
N ILE A 218 11.42 23.20 -4.46
CA ILE A 218 11.70 24.39 -5.27
C ILE A 218 11.20 25.64 -4.51
N ASP A 219 11.92 26.75 -4.65
CA ASP A 219 11.47 28.00 -4.01
C ASP A 219 10.13 28.46 -4.56
N GLY A 220 9.21 28.81 -3.66
CA GLY A 220 7.86 29.23 -3.98
C GLY A 220 6.77 28.28 -3.49
N GLU A 221 7.06 27.01 -3.18
CA GLU A 221 6.10 26.08 -2.59
C GLU A 221 6.27 25.96 -1.07
N ASP A 222 5.20 25.63 -0.34
CA ASP A 222 5.22 25.50 1.11
C ASP A 222 5.52 24.08 1.58
N TYR A 223 5.22 23.07 0.76
CA TYR A 223 5.44 21.64 1.03
C TYR A 223 5.66 20.87 -0.26
N LEU A 224 6.14 19.66 -0.15
CA LEU A 224 6.46 18.77 -1.26
C LEU A 224 5.65 17.48 -1.14
N THR A 225 4.89 17.13 -2.17
CA THR A 225 4.29 15.79 -2.34
C THR A 225 5.05 15.05 -3.41
N THR A 226 5.79 14.00 -3.04
CA THR A 226 6.68 13.30 -3.99
C THR A 226 6.94 11.85 -3.55
N CYS A 227 7.30 10.99 -4.49
CA CYS A 227 7.85 9.67 -4.19
C CYS A 227 9.38 9.67 -4.06
N ARG A 228 10.07 10.77 -4.45
CA ARG A 228 11.53 10.94 -4.36
C ARG A 228 11.92 12.35 -3.98
N VAL A 229 12.93 12.49 -3.14
CA VAL A 229 13.44 13.78 -2.71
C VAL A 229 14.93 13.90 -3.09
N GLY A 230 15.28 14.98 -3.75
CA GLY A 230 16.68 15.34 -3.99
C GLY A 230 17.41 14.55 -5.06
N GLY A 231 16.71 14.11 -6.09
CA GLY A 231 17.32 13.60 -7.33
C GLY A 231 17.88 12.17 -7.24
N GLY A 232 18.05 11.56 -8.41
CA GLY A 232 18.64 10.24 -8.55
C GLY A 232 17.66 9.08 -8.34
N GLU A 233 18.10 7.89 -8.76
CA GLU A 233 17.29 6.65 -8.70
C GLU A 233 17.57 5.81 -7.44
N GLY A 234 18.56 6.18 -6.63
CA GLY A 234 18.95 5.42 -5.44
C GLY A 234 17.91 5.46 -4.32
N TYR A 235 17.79 4.38 -3.55
CA TYR A 235 16.82 4.28 -2.46
C TYR A 235 16.96 5.37 -1.38
N THR A 236 18.13 5.98 -1.25
CA THR A 236 18.37 7.13 -0.35
C THR A 236 17.61 8.40 -0.73
N THR A 237 16.93 8.41 -1.87
CA THR A 237 16.04 9.51 -2.31
C THR A 237 14.57 9.17 -2.18
N HIS A 238 14.24 7.90 -1.98
CA HIS A 238 12.86 7.41 -1.95
C HIS A 238 12.20 7.74 -0.61
N VAL A 239 10.92 8.11 -0.68
CA VAL A 239 10.03 8.31 0.47
C VAL A 239 8.79 7.40 0.38
N ARG A 240 8.90 6.35 -0.43
CA ARG A 240 7.92 5.30 -0.66
C ARG A 240 8.68 3.98 -0.86
N SER A 241 8.14 2.85 -0.41
CA SER A 241 8.84 1.56 -0.47
C SER A 241 8.57 0.75 -1.74
N SER A 242 7.49 1.05 -2.46
CA SER A 242 7.06 0.36 -3.67
C SER A 242 7.11 1.27 -4.91
N PHE A 243 7.42 0.67 -6.06
CA PHE A 243 7.46 1.33 -7.37
C PHE A 243 7.14 0.35 -8.48
N ALA A 244 6.70 0.85 -9.64
CA ALA A 244 6.76 0.05 -10.85
C ALA A 244 8.21 -0.25 -11.26
N PHE A 245 8.44 -1.34 -11.98
CA PHE A 245 9.79 -1.73 -12.41
C PHE A 245 10.45 -0.70 -13.34
N VAL A 246 9.64 0.05 -14.11
CA VAL A 246 10.15 1.15 -14.93
C VAL A 246 10.69 2.31 -14.08
N ASP A 247 10.18 2.51 -12.87
CA ASP A 247 10.53 3.64 -12.02
C ASP A 247 11.66 3.34 -11.04
N ALA A 248 11.76 2.10 -10.56
CA ALA A 248 12.82 1.69 -9.65
C ALA A 248 13.22 0.24 -9.86
N GLU A 249 14.50 -0.05 -9.64
CA GLU A 249 15.04 -1.40 -9.75
C GLU A 249 14.14 -2.40 -9.01
N LYS A 250 13.69 -3.42 -9.74
CA LYS A 250 12.87 -4.54 -9.23
C LYS A 250 11.68 -4.12 -8.36
N GLY A 251 11.08 -2.98 -8.63
CA GLY A 251 9.88 -2.53 -7.94
C GLY A 251 10.09 -1.91 -6.55
N GLY A 252 11.32 -1.51 -6.18
CA GLY A 252 11.56 -0.71 -4.98
C GLY A 252 12.16 -1.44 -3.79
N ILE A 253 12.12 -0.79 -2.63
CA ILE A 253 12.85 -1.18 -1.42
C ILE A 253 12.43 -2.56 -0.90
N LEU A 254 11.12 -2.83 -0.77
CA LEU A 254 10.61 -4.06 -0.19
C LEU A 254 11.02 -5.32 -0.96
N ASN A 255 11.24 -5.20 -2.28
CA ASN A 255 11.76 -6.31 -3.09
C ASN A 255 13.28 -6.46 -3.01
N ASN A 256 14.02 -5.40 -2.74
CA ASN A 256 15.48 -5.40 -2.82
C ASN A 256 16.19 -5.43 -1.46
N THR A 257 15.49 -5.10 -0.40
CA THR A 257 16.06 -5.05 0.95
C THR A 257 15.48 -6.18 1.80
N ARG A 258 16.35 -6.94 2.48
CA ARG A 258 15.88 -7.96 3.43
C ARG A 258 14.93 -7.30 4.44
N PRO A 259 13.75 -7.89 4.68
CA PRO A 259 12.74 -7.30 5.56
C PRO A 259 13.27 -7.02 6.96
N ASN A 260 13.06 -5.80 7.41
CA ASN A 260 13.37 -5.31 8.73
C ASN A 260 12.39 -4.19 9.12
N THR A 261 12.39 -3.80 10.38
CA THR A 261 11.56 -2.69 10.87
C THR A 261 12.39 -1.56 11.48
N ARG A 262 13.67 -1.42 11.10
CA ARG A 262 14.54 -0.31 11.49
C ARG A 262 14.69 0.77 10.43
N ALA A 263 14.56 0.38 9.17
CA ALA A 263 14.74 1.29 8.04
C ALA A 263 13.65 2.39 8.01
N ASP A 264 14.06 3.56 7.53
CA ASP A 264 13.24 4.77 7.43
C ASP A 264 13.62 5.60 6.19
N TYR A 265 13.01 6.78 6.03
CA TYR A 265 13.29 7.72 4.94
C TYR A 265 14.11 8.93 5.36
N THR A 266 14.81 8.89 6.50
CA THR A 266 15.56 10.03 7.05
C THR A 266 16.58 10.58 6.05
N ALA A 267 17.30 9.70 5.35
CA ALA A 267 18.28 10.12 4.35
C ALA A 267 17.65 10.86 3.15
N ALA A 268 16.43 10.48 2.77
CA ALA A 268 15.72 11.13 1.68
C ALA A 268 15.19 12.51 2.11
N ILE A 269 14.46 12.60 3.21
CA ILE A 269 13.85 13.87 3.65
C ILE A 269 14.88 14.91 4.10
N ALA A 270 16.09 14.50 4.50
CA ALA A 270 17.18 15.43 4.82
C ALA A 270 17.57 16.36 3.66
N LYS A 271 17.13 16.06 2.44
CA LYS A 271 17.34 16.88 1.24
C LYS A 271 16.26 17.95 1.03
N SER A 272 15.23 18.00 1.88
CA SER A 272 14.18 19.01 1.83
C SER A 272 14.15 19.84 3.11
N PRO A 273 14.13 21.19 3.02
CA PRO A 273 13.94 22.05 4.17
C PRO A 273 12.45 22.20 4.54
N ARG A 274 11.53 21.58 3.80
CA ARG A 274 10.07 21.72 3.90
C ARG A 274 9.41 20.38 4.16
N PRO A 275 8.16 20.35 4.63
CA PRO A 275 7.40 19.12 4.79
C PRO A 275 7.36 18.30 3.51
N VAL A 276 7.56 16.99 3.65
CA VAL A 276 7.46 16.02 2.57
C VAL A 276 6.31 15.07 2.87
N ILE A 277 5.39 14.91 1.93
CA ILE A 277 4.33 13.90 1.93
C ILE A 277 4.73 12.80 0.94
N SER A 278 4.76 11.55 1.38
CA SER A 278 4.97 10.40 0.50
C SER A 278 3.81 10.29 -0.49
N HIS A 279 4.13 10.42 -1.78
CA HIS A 279 3.14 10.43 -2.87
C HIS A 279 2.70 9.01 -3.23
N GLU A 280 1.39 8.78 -3.29
CA GLU A 280 0.75 7.54 -3.78
C GLU A 280 1.40 6.28 -3.20
N THR A 281 1.49 6.26 -1.87
CA THR A 281 2.14 5.20 -1.10
C THR A 281 1.44 3.86 -1.30
N GLY A 282 2.21 2.80 -1.49
CA GLY A 282 1.71 1.43 -1.62
C GLY A 282 1.49 1.01 -3.07
N GLN A 283 0.25 1.02 -3.55
CA GLN A 283 -0.16 0.56 -4.89
C GLN A 283 -0.01 -0.97 -5.09
N PHE A 284 -0.20 -1.72 -4.01
CA PHE A 284 -0.11 -3.18 -4.00
C PHE A 284 -1.38 -3.80 -4.55
N GLN A 285 -1.29 -4.48 -5.70
CA GLN A 285 -2.46 -5.09 -6.35
C GLN A 285 -3.06 -6.21 -5.49
N ILE A 286 -4.39 -6.17 -5.34
CA ILE A 286 -5.21 -7.18 -4.67
C ILE A 286 -6.08 -7.89 -5.71
N TYR A 287 -6.14 -9.22 -5.65
CA TYR A 287 -7.01 -9.97 -6.55
C TYR A 287 -8.48 -9.65 -6.25
N PRO A 288 -9.32 -9.31 -7.27
CA PRO A 288 -10.68 -8.85 -7.05
C PRO A 288 -11.61 -9.92 -6.46
N ASP A 289 -12.61 -9.48 -5.68
CA ASP A 289 -13.80 -10.27 -5.38
C ASP A 289 -14.87 -9.95 -6.44
N TYR A 290 -15.11 -10.88 -7.37
CA TYR A 290 -16.06 -10.67 -8.45
C TYR A 290 -17.54 -10.58 -7.99
N LYS A 291 -17.84 -10.79 -6.71
CA LYS A 291 -19.15 -10.47 -6.11
C LYS A 291 -19.44 -8.96 -6.15
N GLU A 292 -18.39 -8.14 -6.24
CA GLU A 292 -18.52 -6.69 -6.42
C GLU A 292 -19.28 -6.31 -7.71
N LEU A 293 -19.25 -7.15 -8.74
CA LEU A 293 -20.00 -6.93 -9.99
C LEU A 293 -21.50 -6.64 -9.75
N GLU A 294 -22.10 -7.27 -8.74
CA GLU A 294 -23.51 -7.08 -8.40
C GLU A 294 -23.83 -5.69 -7.84
N LYS A 295 -22.81 -4.94 -7.38
CA LYS A 295 -22.95 -3.58 -6.85
C LYS A 295 -23.04 -2.51 -7.95
N TYR A 296 -22.56 -2.81 -9.15
CA TYR A 296 -22.55 -1.87 -10.28
C TYR A 296 -23.94 -1.75 -10.92
N THR A 297 -24.89 -1.18 -10.19
CA THR A 297 -26.30 -1.02 -10.61
C THR A 297 -26.59 0.38 -11.16
N GLY A 298 -25.58 1.23 -11.30
CA GLY A 298 -25.71 2.62 -11.70
C GLY A 298 -25.10 2.93 -13.07
N VAL A 299 -24.40 4.04 -13.15
CA VAL A 299 -23.87 4.60 -14.41
C VAL A 299 -22.65 3.85 -14.93
N LEU A 300 -21.71 3.48 -14.05
CA LEU A 300 -20.51 2.76 -14.47
C LEU A 300 -20.80 1.28 -14.65
N HIS A 301 -20.27 0.69 -15.75
CA HIS A 301 -20.30 -0.74 -16.01
C HIS A 301 -18.90 -1.33 -15.81
N PRO A 302 -18.74 -2.42 -15.05
CA PRO A 302 -17.43 -2.93 -14.65
C PRO A 302 -16.82 -3.89 -15.70
N TYR A 303 -16.68 -3.45 -16.95
CA TYR A 303 -16.16 -4.26 -18.06
C TYR A 303 -14.83 -4.95 -17.73
N ASN A 304 -13.93 -4.26 -17.04
CA ASN A 304 -12.61 -4.80 -16.68
C ASN A 304 -12.74 -6.02 -15.76
N LEU A 305 -13.60 -5.94 -14.74
CA LEU A 305 -13.82 -7.05 -13.81
C LEU A 305 -14.48 -8.25 -14.52
N GLU A 306 -15.38 -8.02 -15.47
CA GLU A 306 -15.98 -9.08 -16.28
C GLU A 306 -14.91 -9.79 -17.12
N ILE A 307 -14.05 -9.03 -17.81
CA ILE A 307 -12.96 -9.57 -18.62
C ILE A 307 -11.98 -10.38 -17.75
N PHE A 308 -11.60 -9.87 -16.59
CA PHE A 308 -10.69 -10.57 -15.68
C PHE A 308 -11.30 -11.87 -15.15
N ARG A 309 -12.57 -11.85 -14.78
CA ARG A 309 -13.33 -13.05 -14.38
C ARG A 309 -13.36 -14.10 -15.50
N ASP A 310 -13.65 -13.68 -16.72
CA ASP A 310 -13.79 -14.59 -17.85
C ASP A 310 -12.44 -15.24 -18.20
N ARG A 311 -11.34 -14.49 -18.16
CA ARG A 311 -9.97 -15.03 -18.30
C ARG A 311 -9.62 -16.04 -17.21
N LEU A 312 -10.01 -15.75 -15.97
CA LEU A 312 -9.83 -16.69 -14.86
C LEU A 312 -10.56 -18.01 -15.10
N ASN A 313 -11.82 -17.92 -15.58
CA ASN A 313 -12.65 -19.08 -15.88
C ASN A 313 -12.06 -19.93 -17.01
N GLU A 314 -11.52 -19.30 -18.05
CA GLU A 314 -10.80 -19.98 -19.16
C GLU A 314 -9.60 -20.82 -18.66
N ASN A 315 -8.91 -20.36 -17.62
CA ASN A 315 -7.79 -21.08 -17.01
C ASN A 315 -8.22 -22.08 -15.92
N GLY A 316 -9.54 -22.26 -15.69
CA GLY A 316 -10.07 -23.24 -14.72
C GLY A 316 -9.81 -22.90 -13.25
N LEU A 317 -9.63 -21.61 -12.92
CA LEU A 317 -9.25 -21.15 -11.57
C LEU A 317 -10.43 -20.58 -10.76
N GLN A 318 -11.66 -20.63 -11.30
CA GLN A 318 -12.86 -20.01 -10.70
C GLN A 318 -13.16 -20.48 -9.26
N ASN A 319 -12.78 -21.71 -8.93
CA ASN A 319 -12.98 -22.26 -7.57
C ASN A 319 -11.97 -21.73 -6.54
N GLN A 320 -11.06 -20.83 -6.92
CA GLN A 320 -10.03 -20.28 -6.05
C GLN A 320 -10.16 -18.76 -5.84
N ILE A 321 -11.18 -18.11 -6.38
CA ILE A 321 -11.39 -16.66 -6.34
C ILE A 321 -11.29 -16.12 -4.91
N ASP A 322 -12.09 -16.67 -3.98
CA ASP A 322 -12.10 -16.23 -2.59
C ASP A 322 -10.71 -16.41 -1.93
N ALA A 323 -10.01 -17.50 -2.24
CA ALA A 323 -8.67 -17.76 -1.72
C ALA A 323 -7.63 -16.78 -2.29
N PHE A 324 -7.68 -16.49 -3.58
CA PHE A 324 -6.81 -15.49 -4.22
C PHE A 324 -7.03 -14.11 -3.62
N HIS A 325 -8.31 -13.70 -3.49
CA HIS A 325 -8.68 -12.42 -2.88
C HIS A 325 -8.13 -12.29 -1.45
N GLN A 326 -8.36 -13.31 -0.59
CA GLN A 326 -7.89 -13.29 0.78
C GLN A 326 -6.37 -13.33 0.90
N ALA A 327 -5.69 -14.17 0.11
CA ALA A 327 -4.24 -14.28 0.17
C ALA A 327 -3.54 -13.00 -0.29
N THR A 328 -3.95 -12.44 -1.42
CA THR A 328 -3.36 -11.21 -1.96
C THR A 328 -3.70 -9.98 -1.11
N GLY A 329 -4.93 -9.91 -0.61
CA GLY A 329 -5.37 -8.80 0.22
C GLY A 329 -4.65 -8.74 1.56
N ARG A 330 -4.53 -9.86 2.27
CA ARG A 330 -3.81 -9.93 3.55
C ARG A 330 -2.34 -9.58 3.38
N PHE A 331 -1.72 -10.06 2.31
CA PHE A 331 -0.32 -9.72 2.03
C PHE A 331 -0.14 -8.25 1.63
N ALA A 332 -1.07 -7.68 0.86
CA ALA A 332 -1.06 -6.25 0.55
C ALA A 332 -1.15 -5.39 1.82
N VAL A 333 -1.97 -5.79 2.81
CA VAL A 333 -2.06 -5.11 4.12
C VAL A 333 -0.71 -5.15 4.87
N GLU A 334 0.00 -6.29 4.86
CA GLU A 334 1.36 -6.38 5.44
C GLU A 334 2.34 -5.42 4.74
N CYS A 335 2.25 -5.30 3.41
CA CYS A 335 3.06 -4.37 2.63
C CYS A 335 2.68 -2.90 2.90
N TYR A 336 1.38 -2.56 2.99
CA TYR A 336 0.91 -1.24 3.39
C TYR A 336 1.37 -0.87 4.80
N LYS A 337 1.27 -1.81 5.74
CA LYS A 337 1.77 -1.64 7.10
C LYS A 337 3.27 -1.30 7.10
N ALA A 338 4.07 -2.05 6.36
CA ALA A 338 5.51 -1.81 6.25
C ALA A 338 5.80 -0.41 5.70
N ASP A 339 5.15 0.00 4.61
CA ASP A 339 5.37 1.29 3.96
C ASP A 339 4.95 2.48 4.85
N ILE A 340 3.78 2.39 5.49
CA ILE A 340 3.30 3.39 6.46
C ILE A 340 4.26 3.50 7.65
N GLU A 341 4.72 2.37 8.20
CA GLU A 341 5.64 2.36 9.33
C GLU A 341 7.04 2.87 8.97
N TYR A 342 7.52 2.71 7.73
CA TYR A 342 8.72 3.42 7.23
C TYR A 342 8.55 4.93 7.42
N GLY A 343 7.39 5.47 7.02
CA GLY A 343 7.07 6.88 7.21
C GLY A 343 6.98 7.29 8.68
N LEU A 344 6.31 6.49 9.52
CA LEU A 344 6.15 6.77 10.95
C LEU A 344 7.48 6.73 11.72
N ARG A 345 8.43 5.89 11.31
CA ARG A 345 9.80 5.86 11.89
C ARG A 345 10.65 7.05 11.45
N THR A 346 10.26 7.73 10.38
CA THR A 346 11.00 8.86 9.81
C THR A 346 10.70 10.15 10.58
N ALA A 347 11.59 10.52 11.50
CA ALA A 347 11.42 11.77 12.24
C ALA A 347 11.42 12.98 11.28
N GLY A 348 10.35 13.78 11.32
CA GLY A 348 10.22 14.97 10.49
C GLY A 348 9.57 14.76 9.12
N LEU A 349 9.12 13.55 8.76
CA LEU A 349 8.26 13.35 7.59
C LEU A 349 6.89 14.02 7.85
N GLY A 350 6.33 14.69 6.84
CA GLY A 350 5.05 15.39 6.95
C GLY A 350 3.82 14.46 6.88
N GLY A 351 3.96 13.30 6.22
CA GLY A 351 2.85 12.36 6.07
C GLY A 351 3.00 11.45 4.86
N PHE A 352 1.93 10.75 4.56
CA PHE A 352 1.77 9.91 3.37
C PHE A 352 0.37 10.08 2.79
N GLN A 353 0.21 9.71 1.53
CA GLN A 353 -1.08 9.46 0.91
C GLN A 353 -1.07 8.13 0.18
N MET A 354 -1.96 7.24 0.59
CA MET A 354 -2.08 5.92 -0.04
C MET A 354 -2.69 6.03 -1.43
N LEU A 355 -2.25 5.22 -2.34
CA LEU A 355 -2.99 4.76 -3.51
C LEU A 355 -3.15 3.23 -3.37
N ASP A 356 -4.26 2.73 -2.79
CA ASP A 356 -5.26 3.56 -2.19
C ASP A 356 -5.93 2.82 -1.01
N LEU A 357 -6.74 3.49 -0.24
CA LEU A 357 -7.64 2.87 0.73
C LEU A 357 -8.80 2.15 0.02
N GLN A 358 -9.23 2.65 -1.13
CA GLN A 358 -10.37 2.25 -1.94
C GLN A 358 -9.89 1.85 -3.34
N ASP A 359 -10.51 0.83 -3.95
CA ASP A 359 -10.25 0.51 -5.35
C ASP A 359 -10.56 1.69 -6.27
N PHE A 360 -9.69 1.87 -7.24
CA PHE A 360 -9.83 2.88 -8.27
C PHE A 360 -10.09 2.21 -9.63
N PRO A 361 -11.35 2.10 -10.09
CA PRO A 361 -11.70 1.41 -11.33
C PRO A 361 -11.35 2.18 -12.61
N GLY A 362 -10.91 3.43 -12.49
CA GLY A 362 -10.37 4.22 -13.60
C GLY A 362 -8.95 3.77 -13.99
N GLN A 363 -8.41 4.28 -15.10
CA GLN A 363 -7.02 4.13 -15.55
C GLN A 363 -6.48 2.69 -15.48
N GLY A 364 -7.25 1.70 -15.97
CA GLY A 364 -6.86 0.30 -16.03
C GLY A 364 -7.13 -0.51 -14.77
N SER A 365 -8.02 -0.06 -13.91
CA SER A 365 -8.50 -0.76 -12.71
C SER A 365 -7.41 -0.98 -11.66
N ALA A 366 -7.04 0.07 -10.95
CA ALA A 366 -6.15 -0.02 -9.78
C ALA A 366 -6.89 -0.72 -8.62
N LEU A 367 -6.83 -2.05 -8.60
CA LEU A 367 -7.41 -2.92 -7.58
C LEU A 367 -6.45 -3.02 -6.38
N VAL A 368 -6.22 -1.90 -5.72
CA VAL A 368 -5.19 -1.74 -4.68
C VAL A 368 -5.78 -1.39 -3.31
N GLY A 369 -7.09 -1.13 -3.25
CA GLY A 369 -7.80 -0.76 -2.04
C GLY A 369 -8.04 -1.94 -1.10
N ILE A 370 -8.01 -1.68 0.20
CA ILE A 370 -8.56 -2.59 1.21
C ILE A 370 -10.09 -2.48 1.31
N LEU A 371 -10.64 -1.42 0.74
CA LEU A 371 -12.05 -1.21 0.47
C LEU A 371 -12.31 -1.34 -1.04
N ASP A 372 -13.51 -1.74 -1.41
CA ASP A 372 -13.94 -1.77 -2.80
C ASP A 372 -14.25 -0.36 -3.36
N ALA A 373 -14.65 -0.28 -4.62
CA ALA A 373 -14.97 1.00 -5.27
C ALA A 373 -16.17 1.75 -4.65
N PHE A 374 -16.92 1.11 -3.76
CA PHE A 374 -18.07 1.69 -3.03
C PHE A 374 -17.74 2.10 -1.60
N MET A 375 -16.47 2.04 -1.19
CA MET A 375 -15.99 2.25 0.19
C MET A 375 -16.51 1.18 1.16
N ASP A 376 -16.90 0.00 0.69
CA ASP A 376 -17.28 -1.12 1.53
C ASP A 376 -16.05 -2.01 1.80
N SER A 377 -16.03 -2.64 2.98
CA SER A 377 -14.92 -3.53 3.37
C SER A 377 -14.87 -4.78 2.49
N LYS A 378 -13.68 -5.12 2.00
CA LYS A 378 -13.40 -6.38 1.31
C LYS A 378 -13.24 -7.58 2.27
N GLY A 379 -13.40 -7.40 3.59
CA GLY A 379 -13.22 -8.46 4.59
C GLY A 379 -11.78 -8.94 4.77
N ILE A 380 -10.80 -8.11 4.37
CA ILE A 380 -9.36 -8.44 4.41
C ILE A 380 -8.76 -8.05 5.76
N VAL A 381 -9.10 -6.86 6.25
CA VAL A 381 -8.59 -6.28 7.50
C VAL A 381 -9.68 -5.47 8.18
N THR A 382 -9.73 -5.50 9.52
CA THR A 382 -10.67 -4.66 10.27
C THR A 382 -10.10 -3.25 10.48
N PRO A 383 -10.97 -2.25 10.67
CA PRO A 383 -10.53 -0.89 11.00
C PRO A 383 -9.61 -0.83 12.23
N GLU A 384 -9.90 -1.63 13.27
CA GLU A 384 -9.08 -1.70 14.49
C GLU A 384 -7.67 -2.18 14.20
N THR A 385 -7.53 -3.24 13.40
CA THR A 385 -6.23 -3.80 13.02
C THR A 385 -5.44 -2.80 12.18
N PHE A 386 -6.09 -2.13 11.22
CA PHE A 386 -5.43 -1.15 10.36
C PHE A 386 -4.97 0.09 11.15
N ARG A 387 -5.77 0.57 12.11
CA ARG A 387 -5.35 1.64 13.03
C ARG A 387 -4.17 1.26 13.92
N GLY A 388 -3.83 0.01 14.04
CA GLY A 388 -2.62 -0.42 14.73
C GLY A 388 -1.35 0.22 14.18
N PHE A 389 -1.34 0.57 12.88
CA PHE A 389 -0.23 1.26 12.20
C PHE A 389 -0.65 2.56 11.49
N CYS A 390 -1.90 2.98 11.61
CA CYS A 390 -2.45 4.21 11.02
C CYS A 390 -3.26 4.99 12.05
N ALA A 391 -2.59 5.57 13.04
CA ALA A 391 -3.19 6.29 14.15
C ALA A 391 -2.30 7.46 14.60
N PRO A 392 -2.82 8.39 15.44
CA PRO A 392 -2.00 9.47 16.00
C PRO A 392 -0.86 8.96 16.89
N VAL A 393 -1.08 7.87 17.62
CA VAL A 393 -0.06 7.20 18.43
C VAL A 393 0.10 5.78 17.93
N VAL A 394 1.33 5.40 17.56
CA VAL A 394 1.64 4.06 17.03
C VAL A 394 2.83 3.46 17.76
N PRO A 395 2.62 2.34 18.46
CA PRO A 395 3.72 1.54 19.00
C PRO A 395 4.48 0.82 17.88
N LEU A 396 5.82 0.91 17.87
CA LEU A 396 6.67 0.37 16.83
C LEU A 396 7.72 -0.58 17.43
N ALA A 397 7.90 -1.75 16.81
CA ALA A 397 9.02 -2.65 17.08
C ALA A 397 10.14 -2.40 16.07
N LEU A 398 11.39 -2.30 16.54
CA LEU A 398 12.57 -2.09 15.73
C LEU A 398 13.39 -3.38 15.68
N MET A 399 13.17 -4.19 14.64
CA MET A 399 13.78 -5.50 14.42
C MET A 399 14.72 -5.48 13.23
N ASP A 400 15.82 -6.21 13.31
CA ASP A 400 16.79 -6.36 12.21
C ASP A 400 16.32 -7.41 11.19
N THR A 401 15.47 -8.35 11.60
CA THR A 401 14.91 -9.41 10.76
C THR A 401 13.60 -9.93 11.36
N TYR A 402 12.86 -10.69 10.58
CA TYR A 402 11.66 -11.42 11.04
C TYR A 402 11.92 -12.90 11.33
N CYS A 403 13.06 -13.46 10.88
CA CYS A 403 13.41 -14.87 11.05
C CYS A 403 14.67 -15.02 11.89
N TYR A 404 14.61 -15.84 12.92
CA TYR A 404 15.67 -16.05 13.89
C TYR A 404 16.00 -17.53 14.05
N SER A 405 17.27 -17.82 14.34
CA SER A 405 17.65 -19.11 14.95
C SER A 405 17.35 -19.07 16.45
N ASN A 406 17.00 -20.20 17.03
CA ASN A 406 16.80 -20.28 18.48
C ASN A 406 18.08 -20.09 19.31
N LYS A 407 19.26 -20.02 18.67
CA LYS A 407 20.54 -19.67 19.31
C LYS A 407 20.80 -18.16 19.37
N GLU A 408 20.04 -17.39 18.61
CA GLU A 408 20.16 -15.93 18.61
C GLU A 408 19.45 -15.35 19.84
N GLU A 409 19.97 -14.24 20.32
CA GLU A 409 19.28 -13.41 21.31
C GLU A 409 18.38 -12.41 20.58
N LEU A 410 17.12 -12.41 20.93
CA LEU A 410 16.17 -11.43 20.42
C LEU A 410 16.44 -10.08 21.08
N ASN A 411 16.72 -9.07 20.25
CA ASN A 411 16.90 -7.70 20.69
C ASN A 411 16.06 -6.77 19.83
N ILE A 412 14.92 -6.32 20.38
CA ILE A 412 13.94 -5.49 19.67
C ILE A 412 13.87 -4.13 20.36
N GLY A 413 14.16 -3.06 19.61
CA GLY A 413 13.90 -1.71 20.07
C GLY A 413 12.39 -1.46 20.14
N LEU A 414 11.95 -0.77 21.18
CA LEU A 414 10.55 -0.37 21.38
C LEU A 414 10.46 1.14 21.17
N ALA A 415 9.70 1.56 20.18
CA ALA A 415 9.52 2.97 19.86
C ALA A 415 8.03 3.35 19.85
N LEU A 416 7.76 4.66 19.93
CA LEU A 416 6.41 5.19 19.93
C LEU A 416 6.38 6.50 19.15
N THR A 417 5.37 6.67 18.30
CA THR A 417 5.01 7.98 17.73
C THR A 417 3.99 8.68 18.61
N ASN A 418 4.01 10.02 18.63
CA ASN A 418 2.96 10.79 19.26
C ASN A 418 2.59 12.04 18.44
N TYR A 419 1.44 12.01 17.81
CA TYR A 419 0.82 13.13 17.10
C TYR A 419 -0.53 13.53 17.70
N GLU A 420 -0.82 13.12 18.95
CA GLU A 420 -1.87 13.71 19.78
C GLU A 420 -1.49 15.14 20.17
N GLU A 421 -2.45 15.95 20.67
CA GLU A 421 -2.18 17.35 21.05
C GLU A 421 -1.36 17.48 22.35
N GLN A 422 -1.22 16.42 23.13
CA GLN A 422 -0.50 16.42 24.41
C GLN A 422 0.70 15.45 24.38
N PRO A 423 1.73 15.70 25.20
CA PRO A 423 2.79 14.72 25.42
C PRO A 423 2.19 13.39 25.88
N TRP A 424 2.64 12.29 25.31
CA TRP A 424 2.23 10.95 25.71
C TRP A 424 3.03 10.50 26.93
N SER A 425 2.35 10.07 28.00
CA SER A 425 2.98 9.65 29.24
C SER A 425 2.22 8.44 29.80
N ASP A 426 2.47 7.26 29.23
CA ASP A 426 1.94 5.99 29.69
C ASP A 426 2.97 4.87 29.50
N ALA A 427 2.79 3.70 30.09
CA ALA A 427 3.66 2.57 29.85
C ALA A 427 3.40 1.94 28.48
N LEU A 428 4.47 1.53 27.80
CA LEU A 428 4.40 0.65 26.65
C LEU A 428 4.54 -0.80 27.14
N TYR A 429 3.44 -1.57 27.06
CA TYR A 429 3.41 -2.99 27.39
C TYR A 429 3.73 -3.80 26.14
N TRP A 430 4.48 -4.87 26.32
CA TRP A 430 4.77 -5.83 25.25
C TRP A 430 4.51 -7.26 25.71
N ARG A 431 4.02 -8.07 24.78
CA ARG A 431 3.79 -9.50 24.96
C ARG A 431 4.27 -10.25 23.72
N LEU A 432 5.21 -11.16 23.93
CA LEU A 432 5.74 -12.04 22.90
C LEU A 432 5.29 -13.47 23.21
N GLU A 433 4.50 -14.07 22.32
CA GLU A 433 3.92 -15.39 22.54
C GLU A 433 3.93 -16.23 21.27
N SER A 434 4.00 -17.56 21.45
CA SER A 434 3.87 -18.51 20.35
C SER A 434 2.43 -18.59 19.85
N LEU A 435 2.29 -18.56 18.53
CA LEU A 435 1.04 -18.88 17.82
C LEU A 435 1.00 -20.36 17.39
N SER A 436 2.10 -21.11 17.56
CA SER A 436 2.19 -22.52 17.18
C SER A 436 1.76 -23.41 18.34
N ASP A 437 0.74 -24.24 18.13
CA ASP A 437 0.19 -25.16 19.16
C ASP A 437 1.23 -26.11 19.75
N SER A 438 2.29 -26.43 18.99
CA SER A 438 3.34 -27.36 19.39
C SER A 438 4.43 -26.76 20.27
N VAL A 439 4.38 -25.43 20.54
CA VAL A 439 5.38 -24.69 21.30
C VAL A 439 4.71 -23.78 22.31
N THR A 440 5.03 -23.97 23.59
CA THR A 440 4.60 -23.05 24.66
C THR A 440 5.71 -22.06 24.95
N PHE A 441 5.50 -20.82 24.56
CA PHE A 441 6.46 -19.72 24.79
C PHE A 441 5.69 -18.42 25.02
N VAL A 442 5.94 -17.77 26.16
CA VAL A 442 5.36 -16.46 26.50
C VAL A 442 6.41 -15.64 27.24
N ARG A 443 6.58 -14.40 26.81
CA ARG A 443 7.33 -13.37 27.54
C ARG A 443 6.52 -12.09 27.51
N GLU A 444 6.53 -11.34 28.60
CA GLU A 444 5.84 -10.06 28.69
C GLU A 444 6.63 -9.08 29.56
N GLY A 445 6.38 -7.81 29.35
CA GLY A 445 6.99 -6.76 30.10
C GLY A 445 6.43 -5.40 29.75
N LYS A 446 7.01 -4.38 30.34
CA LYS A 446 6.67 -2.99 30.08
C LYS A 446 7.86 -2.09 30.22
N VAL A 447 7.83 -0.98 29.50
CA VAL A 447 8.79 0.14 29.64
C VAL A 447 8.00 1.43 29.86
N PRO A 448 8.49 2.35 30.71
CA PRO A 448 7.88 3.68 30.79
C PRO A 448 8.07 4.39 29.44
N ALA A 449 7.01 4.99 28.92
CA ALA A 449 7.07 5.75 27.70
C ALA A 449 6.67 7.20 27.95
N HIS A 450 7.58 8.11 27.60
CA HIS A 450 7.30 9.54 27.55
C HIS A 450 7.75 10.03 26.18
N VAL A 451 6.80 10.51 25.37
CA VAL A 451 7.05 10.98 24.01
C VAL A 451 6.40 12.36 23.81
N GLU A 452 7.23 13.32 23.52
CA GLU A 452 6.80 14.68 23.24
C GLU A 452 5.89 14.73 22.00
N GLN A 453 5.05 15.73 21.96
CA GLN A 453 4.12 15.99 20.85
C GLN A 453 4.90 16.15 19.52
N GLY A 454 4.44 15.49 18.46
CA GLY A 454 5.02 15.53 17.12
C GLY A 454 6.33 14.77 16.98
N LYS A 455 6.59 13.78 17.83
CA LYS A 455 7.86 13.01 17.84
C LYS A 455 7.63 11.52 17.63
N VAL A 456 8.69 10.87 17.13
CA VAL A 456 8.90 9.43 17.23
C VAL A 456 10.15 9.20 18.09
N MET A 457 10.07 8.31 19.08
CA MET A 457 11.18 8.06 20.01
C MET A 457 11.27 6.58 20.36
N GLN A 458 12.50 6.05 20.43
CA GLN A 458 12.75 4.77 21.06
C GLN A 458 12.64 4.96 22.58
N VAL A 459 11.75 4.22 23.21
CA VAL A 459 11.43 4.33 24.65
C VAL A 459 12.01 3.18 25.48
N GLY A 460 12.49 2.12 24.82
CA GLY A 460 13.10 0.98 25.51
C GLY A 460 13.53 -0.12 24.57
N GLU A 461 13.83 -1.28 25.15
CA GLU A 461 14.24 -2.49 24.43
C GLU A 461 13.60 -3.73 25.06
N LEU A 462 13.29 -4.72 24.23
CA LEU A 462 12.94 -6.09 24.61
C LEU A 462 14.15 -6.98 24.34
N LYS A 463 14.62 -7.72 25.34
CA LYS A 463 15.64 -8.75 25.18
C LYS A 463 15.10 -10.09 25.65
N SER A 464 15.32 -11.14 24.88
CA SER A 464 14.90 -12.49 25.23
C SER A 464 15.79 -13.54 24.57
N THR A 465 16.11 -14.58 25.31
CA THR A 465 16.66 -15.81 24.73
C THR A 465 15.56 -16.61 24.07
N LEU A 466 15.89 -17.35 23.01
CA LEU A 466 14.99 -18.18 22.25
C LEU A 466 15.31 -19.68 22.40
N THR A 467 16.27 -20.04 23.25
CA THR A 467 16.81 -21.41 23.40
C THR A 467 15.77 -22.45 23.87
N GLU A 468 14.68 -22.03 24.48
CA GLU A 468 13.58 -22.90 24.89
C GLU A 468 12.71 -23.36 23.71
N ILE A 469 12.83 -22.69 22.54
CA ILE A 469 12.08 -23.02 21.33
C ILE A 469 12.81 -24.14 20.60
N ASP A 470 12.41 -25.36 20.85
CA ASP A 470 13.02 -26.57 20.31
C ASP A 470 12.35 -27.09 19.04
N LYS A 471 11.28 -26.46 18.58
CA LYS A 471 10.54 -26.71 17.34
C LYS A 471 10.31 -25.43 16.57
N PRO A 472 10.14 -25.48 15.24
CA PRO A 472 9.78 -24.31 14.44
C PRO A 472 8.52 -23.64 15.01
N ALA A 473 8.61 -22.34 15.22
CA ALA A 473 7.51 -21.57 15.83
C ALA A 473 7.30 -20.23 15.14
N GLN A 474 6.04 -19.86 14.96
CA GLN A 474 5.63 -18.50 14.70
C GLN A 474 5.33 -17.81 16.01
N LEU A 475 5.93 -16.68 16.27
CA LEU A 475 5.67 -15.85 17.44
C LEU A 475 4.94 -14.57 17.04
N ARG A 476 4.17 -14.04 17.99
CA ARG A 476 3.58 -12.70 17.87
C ARG A 476 4.08 -11.79 18.97
N LEU A 477 4.65 -10.66 18.58
CA LEU A 477 4.91 -9.54 19.46
C LEU A 477 3.76 -8.55 19.39
N THR A 478 3.03 -8.38 20.48
CA THR A 478 1.98 -7.38 20.64
C THR A 478 2.51 -6.23 21.51
N LEU A 479 2.32 -5.00 21.04
CA LEU A 479 2.67 -3.76 21.72
C LEU A 479 1.38 -3.01 22.06
N THR A 480 1.24 -2.51 23.30
CA THR A 480 0.04 -1.80 23.74
C THR A 480 0.41 -0.61 24.64
N THR A 481 -0.20 0.56 24.38
CA THR A 481 -0.12 1.73 25.25
C THR A 481 -1.45 2.49 25.19
N GLY A 482 -2.07 2.76 26.33
CA GLY A 482 -3.43 3.30 26.38
C GLY A 482 -4.40 2.45 25.53
N ASN A 483 -5.06 3.09 24.59
CA ASN A 483 -5.99 2.44 23.63
C ASN A 483 -5.33 2.05 22.30
N TYR A 484 -4.03 2.24 22.16
CA TYR A 484 -3.29 1.96 20.92
C TYR A 484 -2.56 0.64 21.04
N HIS A 485 -2.60 -0.14 19.98
CA HIS A 485 -1.91 -1.43 19.91
C HIS A 485 -1.38 -1.68 18.51
N ASN A 486 -0.30 -2.43 18.40
CA ASN A 486 0.28 -2.91 17.16
C ASN A 486 0.84 -4.31 17.37
N TYR A 487 1.01 -5.09 16.31
CA TYR A 487 1.60 -6.41 16.42
C TYR A 487 2.55 -6.74 15.26
N TYR A 488 3.47 -7.66 15.51
CA TYR A 488 4.44 -8.18 14.56
C TYR A 488 4.55 -9.68 14.69
N ASN A 489 4.44 -10.41 13.59
CA ASN A 489 4.73 -11.83 13.55
C ASN A 489 6.21 -12.03 13.22
N LEU A 490 6.85 -12.98 13.88
CA LEU A 490 8.23 -13.38 13.64
C LEU A 490 8.38 -14.90 13.75
N TRP A 491 9.42 -15.46 13.17
CA TRP A 491 9.61 -16.91 13.08
C TRP A 491 10.92 -17.29 13.74
N VAL A 492 10.87 -18.36 14.53
CA VAL A 492 12.04 -18.91 15.22
C VAL A 492 12.23 -20.35 14.81
N TYR A 493 13.42 -20.67 14.35
CA TYR A 493 13.80 -21.98 13.89
C TYR A 493 14.93 -22.56 14.73
N PRO A 494 14.77 -23.82 15.22
CA PRO A 494 15.83 -24.50 15.96
C PRO A 494 17.06 -24.71 15.06
N ASP A 495 18.22 -24.44 15.61
CA ASP A 495 19.48 -24.83 14.97
C ASP A 495 19.67 -26.34 15.13
N ARG A 496 19.24 -27.08 14.14
CA ARG A 496 19.29 -28.55 14.09
C ARG A 496 20.25 -29.03 13.01
N THR A 497 20.74 -30.24 13.20
CA THR A 497 21.42 -30.97 12.12
C THR A 497 20.50 -31.02 10.90
N PRO A 498 20.99 -30.68 9.71
CA PRO A 498 20.23 -30.80 8.48
C PRO A 498 19.61 -32.20 8.31
N GLU A 499 18.35 -32.21 7.83
CA GLU A 499 17.70 -33.49 7.50
C GLU A 499 18.53 -34.29 6.50
N SER A 500 18.66 -35.61 6.76
CA SER A 500 19.36 -36.51 5.87
C SER A 500 18.68 -36.58 4.49
N GLU A 501 19.45 -36.63 3.43
CA GLU A 501 18.97 -36.83 2.06
C GLU A 501 18.80 -38.35 1.70
N ALA A 502 19.05 -39.24 2.66
CA ALA A 502 18.88 -40.68 2.41
C ALA A 502 17.49 -40.99 1.87
N ASP A 503 17.42 -41.82 0.87
CA ASP A 503 16.21 -42.28 0.15
C ASP A 503 15.51 -41.20 -0.72
N ILE A 504 16.12 -40.02 -0.86
CA ILE A 504 15.63 -38.97 -1.76
C ILE A 504 16.73 -38.63 -2.77
N PHE A 505 16.41 -38.75 -4.04
CA PHE A 505 17.33 -38.33 -5.10
C PHE A 505 17.06 -36.87 -5.46
N ILE A 506 18.06 -35.99 -5.25
CA ILE A 506 17.96 -34.57 -5.58
C ILE A 506 18.62 -34.37 -6.96
N CYS A 507 17.87 -33.76 -7.90
CA CYS A 507 18.34 -33.51 -9.25
C CYS A 507 17.80 -32.18 -9.81
N GLN A 508 18.41 -31.74 -10.92
CA GLN A 508 18.01 -30.50 -11.62
C GLN A 508 17.20 -30.74 -12.89
N SER A 509 17.17 -32.01 -13.35
CA SER A 509 16.43 -32.40 -14.56
C SER A 509 15.90 -33.82 -14.43
N LEU A 510 14.90 -34.14 -15.23
CA LEU A 510 14.35 -35.50 -15.33
C LEU A 510 15.20 -36.34 -16.33
N ASP A 511 16.44 -36.61 -15.95
CA ASP A 511 17.37 -37.41 -16.73
C ASP A 511 17.12 -38.95 -16.66
N ASP A 512 17.94 -39.75 -17.29
CA ASP A 512 17.76 -41.21 -17.32
C ASP A 512 17.91 -41.86 -15.94
N GLU A 513 18.76 -41.31 -15.05
CA GLU A 513 18.90 -41.82 -13.68
C GLU A 513 17.66 -41.48 -12.85
N ALA A 514 17.13 -40.26 -12.98
CA ALA A 514 15.89 -39.85 -12.33
C ALA A 514 14.71 -40.75 -12.79
N ARG A 515 14.56 -40.96 -14.09
CA ARG A 515 13.52 -41.87 -14.66
C ARG A 515 13.64 -43.29 -14.18
N LYS A 516 14.86 -43.82 -14.16
CA LYS A 516 15.15 -45.15 -13.63
C LYS A 516 14.72 -45.27 -12.16
N ARG A 517 15.03 -44.30 -11.33
CA ARG A 517 14.62 -44.29 -9.92
C ARG A 517 13.10 -44.23 -9.77
N LEU A 518 12.41 -43.43 -10.56
CA LEU A 518 10.94 -43.36 -10.55
C LEU A 518 10.32 -44.72 -10.94
N SER A 519 10.83 -45.37 -11.97
CA SER A 519 10.35 -46.72 -12.38
C SER A 519 10.54 -47.77 -11.27
N GLN A 520 11.50 -47.57 -10.38
CA GLN A 520 11.81 -48.46 -9.23
C GLN A 520 11.09 -48.04 -7.93
N GLY A 521 10.20 -47.04 -7.95
CA GLY A 521 9.47 -46.58 -6.77
C GLY A 521 10.21 -45.56 -5.92
N GLY A 522 11.26 -44.94 -6.44
CA GLY A 522 12.07 -43.93 -5.75
C GLY A 522 11.37 -42.59 -5.56
N LYS A 523 11.93 -41.78 -4.66
CA LYS A 523 11.49 -40.41 -4.38
C LYS A 523 12.48 -39.40 -4.95
N ILE A 524 11.99 -38.42 -5.68
CA ILE A 524 12.80 -37.37 -6.31
C ILE A 524 12.40 -36.00 -5.81
N LEU A 525 13.40 -35.24 -5.38
CA LEU A 525 13.30 -33.78 -5.21
C LEU A 525 13.92 -33.11 -6.44
N LEU A 526 13.07 -32.60 -7.33
CA LEU A 526 13.49 -31.89 -8.54
C LEU A 526 13.58 -30.38 -8.25
N ILE A 527 14.77 -29.80 -8.38
CA ILE A 527 15.04 -28.37 -8.26
C ILE A 527 15.63 -27.92 -9.60
N PRO A 528 14.79 -27.49 -10.56
CA PRO A 528 15.28 -27.21 -11.91
C PRO A 528 16.26 -26.03 -11.95
N ASP A 529 17.21 -26.08 -12.86
CA ASP A 529 18.03 -24.91 -13.20
C ASP A 529 17.14 -23.85 -13.81
N HIS A 530 17.13 -22.66 -13.20
CA HIS A 530 16.28 -21.55 -13.58
C HIS A 530 16.47 -21.09 -15.03
N LYS A 531 17.69 -21.23 -15.59
CA LYS A 531 17.95 -20.90 -16.99
C LYS A 531 17.31 -21.91 -17.96
N ALA A 532 17.26 -23.17 -17.55
CA ALA A 532 16.69 -24.23 -18.39
C ALA A 532 15.16 -24.19 -18.50
N ILE A 533 14.50 -23.45 -17.59
CA ILE A 533 13.04 -23.36 -17.49
C ILE A 533 12.52 -21.91 -17.65
N GLU A 534 13.32 -21.03 -18.19
CA GLU A 534 12.96 -19.61 -18.28
C GLU A 534 11.66 -19.36 -19.07
N GLU A 535 11.47 -20.12 -20.16
CA GLU A 535 10.29 -20.03 -21.02
C GLU A 535 9.02 -20.60 -20.37
N GLN A 536 9.14 -21.51 -19.40
CA GLN A 536 8.04 -22.18 -18.71
C GLN A 536 7.74 -21.58 -17.32
N SER A 537 8.37 -20.46 -16.98
CA SER A 537 8.30 -19.89 -15.63
C SER A 537 8.21 -18.37 -15.66
N VAL A 538 7.86 -17.79 -14.53
CA VAL A 538 7.94 -16.35 -14.29
C VAL A 538 8.98 -16.05 -13.20
N GLY A 539 9.52 -14.83 -13.16
CA GLY A 539 10.48 -14.44 -12.14
C GLY A 539 9.89 -14.42 -10.73
N GLY A 540 10.74 -14.46 -9.70
CA GLY A 540 10.33 -14.32 -8.31
C GLY A 540 10.13 -12.85 -7.93
N LEU A 541 8.92 -12.47 -7.62
CA LEU A 541 8.53 -11.17 -7.09
C LEU A 541 7.96 -11.37 -5.69
N PHE A 542 8.53 -10.67 -4.71
CA PHE A 542 8.08 -10.84 -3.33
C PHE A 542 6.80 -10.03 -3.04
N THR A 543 6.81 -8.72 -3.27
CA THR A 543 5.61 -7.88 -3.06
C THR A 543 4.53 -8.18 -4.08
N PRO A 544 3.25 -7.88 -3.81
CA PRO A 544 2.26 -7.82 -4.88
C PRO A 544 2.76 -6.90 -6.00
N ASP A 545 2.49 -7.29 -7.25
CA ASP A 545 2.84 -6.45 -8.39
C ASP A 545 2.13 -5.09 -8.30
N TYR A 546 2.72 -4.14 -9.00
CA TYR A 546 2.15 -2.81 -9.16
C TYR A 546 0.84 -2.92 -9.98
N TRP A 547 -0.14 -2.08 -9.70
CA TRP A 547 -1.40 -2.10 -10.44
C TRP A 547 -1.19 -1.95 -11.95
N ASN A 548 -2.15 -2.45 -12.77
CA ASN A 548 -2.12 -2.40 -14.23
C ASN A 548 -0.83 -2.97 -14.85
N TYR A 549 -0.64 -4.26 -14.69
CA TYR A 549 0.52 -4.99 -15.24
C TYR A 549 0.74 -4.73 -16.73
N ALA A 550 -0.32 -4.73 -17.56
CA ALA A 550 -0.20 -4.56 -19.00
C ALA A 550 0.40 -3.20 -19.38
N MET A 551 -0.05 -2.11 -18.72
CA MET A 551 0.47 -0.77 -18.96
C MET A 551 1.95 -0.66 -18.54
N PHE A 552 2.30 -1.06 -17.32
CA PHE A 552 3.67 -0.96 -16.81
C PHE A 552 4.64 -1.89 -17.54
N LYS A 553 4.18 -3.07 -18.01
CA LYS A 553 4.94 -3.93 -18.93
C LYS A 553 5.31 -3.17 -20.20
N SER A 554 4.34 -2.57 -20.87
CA SER A 554 4.57 -1.81 -22.10
C SER A 554 5.52 -0.62 -21.89
N ILE A 555 5.35 0.12 -20.77
CA ILE A 555 6.25 1.24 -20.44
C ILE A 555 7.68 0.74 -20.19
N SER A 556 7.84 -0.36 -19.43
CA SER A 556 9.17 -0.96 -19.17
C SER A 556 9.85 -1.44 -20.44
N GLU A 557 9.13 -2.15 -21.33
CA GLU A 557 9.64 -2.60 -22.63
C GLU A 557 10.08 -1.43 -23.52
N ASN A 558 9.26 -0.38 -23.64
CA ASN A 558 9.57 0.82 -24.39
C ASN A 558 10.77 1.59 -23.82
N ALA A 559 10.98 1.55 -22.51
CA ALA A 559 12.12 2.17 -21.84
C ALA A 559 13.38 1.28 -21.83
N GLY A 560 13.32 0.03 -22.35
CA GLY A 560 14.41 -0.93 -22.31
C GLY A 560 14.77 -1.37 -20.88
N ARG A 561 13.78 -1.36 -19.97
CA ARG A 561 13.94 -1.78 -18.58
C ARG A 561 13.38 -3.19 -18.34
N GLU A 562 13.76 -3.80 -17.21
CA GLU A 562 13.23 -5.07 -16.77
C GLU A 562 11.71 -5.00 -16.58
N VAL A 563 11.01 -6.04 -17.05
CA VAL A 563 9.55 -6.17 -16.85
C VAL A 563 9.28 -6.90 -15.54
N SER A 564 8.30 -6.44 -14.78
CA SER A 564 7.85 -7.11 -13.56
C SER A 564 7.47 -8.58 -13.83
N PRO A 565 7.79 -9.52 -12.94
CA PRO A 565 7.25 -10.89 -12.99
C PRO A 565 5.72 -10.95 -12.92
N GLY A 566 5.06 -9.94 -12.36
CA GLY A 566 3.62 -9.79 -12.42
C GLY A 566 2.83 -10.67 -11.45
N THR A 567 3.41 -11.11 -10.34
CA THR A 567 2.75 -11.99 -9.37
C THR A 567 2.28 -11.20 -8.14
N LEU A 568 1.32 -11.73 -7.36
CA LEU A 568 0.67 -10.99 -6.29
C LEU A 568 0.95 -11.54 -4.88
N SER A 569 0.89 -12.84 -4.68
CA SER A 569 1.09 -13.48 -3.38
C SER A 569 1.30 -14.98 -3.54
N LEU A 570 1.75 -15.64 -2.49
CA LEU A 570 1.62 -17.09 -2.36
C LEU A 570 0.20 -17.45 -1.90
N LEU A 571 -0.20 -18.67 -2.22
CA LEU A 571 -1.39 -19.32 -1.68
C LEU A 571 -1.06 -20.75 -1.31
N MET A 572 -1.35 -21.15 -0.07
CA MET A 572 -1.11 -22.49 0.44
C MET A 572 -2.15 -22.89 1.49
N ASP A 573 -2.31 -24.19 1.70
CA ASP A 573 -3.05 -24.70 2.84
C ASP A 573 -2.09 -24.83 4.04
N GLU A 574 -2.20 -23.93 5.00
CA GLU A 574 -1.38 -23.89 6.21
C GLU A 574 -1.46 -25.18 7.06
N LYS A 575 -2.51 -25.99 6.87
CA LYS A 575 -2.70 -27.28 7.56
C LYS A 575 -2.00 -28.45 6.87
N HIS A 576 -1.46 -28.24 5.67
CA HIS A 576 -0.74 -29.30 4.97
C HIS A 576 0.43 -29.82 5.82
N PRO A 577 0.70 -31.14 5.84
CA PRO A 577 1.73 -31.77 6.69
C PRO A 577 3.13 -31.16 6.58
N LEU A 578 3.50 -30.68 5.42
CA LEU A 578 4.77 -29.96 5.18
C LEU A 578 4.97 -28.79 6.15
N PHE A 579 3.88 -28.02 6.43
CA PHE A 579 3.96 -26.80 7.21
C PHE A 579 4.00 -27.03 8.74
N ARG A 580 3.89 -28.27 9.21
CA ARG A 580 4.19 -28.60 10.61
C ARG A 580 5.64 -28.27 11.01
N GLN A 581 6.56 -28.34 10.04
CA GLN A 581 7.97 -27.97 10.21
C GLN A 581 8.32 -26.59 9.67
N PHE A 582 7.34 -25.88 9.11
CA PHE A 582 7.49 -24.52 8.59
C PHE A 582 6.20 -23.72 8.82
N PRO A 583 5.91 -23.32 10.07
CA PRO A 583 4.68 -22.60 10.39
C PRO A 583 4.50 -21.36 9.53
N THR A 584 3.35 -21.24 8.89
CA THR A 584 3.05 -20.16 7.94
C THR A 584 1.55 -19.85 7.95
N GLU A 585 1.18 -18.72 7.39
CA GLU A 585 -0.19 -18.39 7.03
C GLU A 585 -0.50 -18.89 5.61
N CYS A 586 -1.77 -18.78 5.20
CA CYS A 586 -2.20 -19.18 3.85
C CYS A 586 -1.69 -18.28 2.72
N HIS A 587 -0.94 -17.23 3.01
CA HIS A 587 -0.45 -16.20 2.09
C HIS A 587 1.03 -15.89 2.34
N SER A 588 1.61 -15.05 1.46
CA SER A 588 2.96 -14.52 1.66
C SER A 588 3.07 -13.74 2.97
N ASN A 589 4.19 -13.91 3.65
CA ASN A 589 4.60 -13.11 4.81
C ASN A 589 6.13 -12.93 4.78
N TRP A 590 6.70 -12.26 5.76
CA TRP A 590 8.10 -11.83 5.73
C TRP A 590 9.12 -12.98 5.69
N GLN A 591 8.79 -14.19 6.18
CA GLN A 591 9.69 -15.35 6.09
C GLN A 591 9.88 -15.84 4.63
N TRP A 592 8.94 -15.55 3.74
CA TRP A 592 9.00 -15.98 2.34
C TRP A 592 9.89 -15.11 1.46
N TRP A 593 10.40 -13.98 1.97
CA TRP A 593 11.15 -13.03 1.14
C TRP A 593 12.34 -13.66 0.42
N SER A 594 13.27 -14.31 1.15
CA SER A 594 14.44 -14.93 0.55
C SER A 594 14.07 -16.10 -0.37
N ILE A 595 13.03 -16.85 0.01
CA ILE A 595 12.56 -18.02 -0.75
C ILE A 595 12.01 -17.59 -2.11
N VAL A 596 11.13 -16.57 -2.14
CA VAL A 596 10.51 -16.06 -3.37
C VAL A 596 11.52 -15.32 -4.24
N ARG A 597 12.43 -14.54 -3.64
CA ARG A 597 13.49 -13.82 -4.39
C ARG A 597 14.47 -14.77 -5.11
N HIS A 598 14.59 -16.01 -4.66
CA HIS A 598 15.40 -17.06 -5.29
C HIS A 598 14.55 -18.12 -6.01
N ALA A 599 13.33 -17.76 -6.41
CA ALA A 599 12.41 -18.66 -7.09
C ALA A 599 12.11 -18.22 -8.53
N ARG A 600 11.64 -19.19 -9.32
CA ARG A 600 10.97 -18.97 -10.62
C ARG A 600 9.73 -19.85 -10.68
N PRO A 601 8.55 -19.36 -10.22
CA PRO A 601 7.30 -20.10 -10.27
C PRO A 601 7.02 -20.69 -11.65
N PHE A 602 6.67 -21.97 -11.69
CA PHE A 602 6.46 -22.73 -12.92
C PHE A 602 5.01 -22.61 -13.41
N ILE A 603 4.80 -22.47 -14.72
CA ILE A 603 3.46 -22.36 -15.34
C ILE A 603 2.88 -23.77 -15.51
N LEU A 604 1.84 -24.08 -14.75
CA LEU A 604 1.18 -25.39 -14.68
C LEU A 604 -0.15 -25.45 -15.46
N ASN A 605 -0.36 -24.57 -16.43
CA ASN A 605 -1.60 -24.51 -17.23
C ASN A 605 -1.87 -25.83 -17.98
N ALA A 606 -0.85 -26.62 -18.29
CA ALA A 606 -0.97 -27.93 -18.91
C ALA A 606 -1.49 -29.03 -17.98
N THR A 607 -1.60 -28.77 -16.67
CA THR A 607 -2.19 -29.72 -15.72
C THR A 607 -3.71 -29.66 -15.72
N ARG A 608 -4.38 -30.68 -15.16
CA ARG A 608 -5.84 -30.64 -15.00
C ARG A 608 -6.30 -29.41 -14.22
N HIS A 609 -7.47 -28.89 -14.49
CA HIS A 609 -8.01 -27.69 -13.83
C HIS A 609 -8.10 -27.85 -12.31
N GLU A 610 -8.44 -29.05 -11.82
CA GLU A 610 -8.58 -29.36 -10.39
C GLU A 610 -7.24 -29.48 -9.66
N TYR A 611 -6.14 -29.64 -10.40
CA TYR A 611 -4.81 -29.77 -9.79
C TYR A 611 -4.40 -28.47 -9.10
N LYS A 612 -3.97 -28.58 -7.83
CA LYS A 612 -3.48 -27.46 -7.04
C LYS A 612 -2.05 -27.75 -6.56
N PRO A 613 -1.09 -26.85 -6.79
CA PRO A 613 0.23 -26.96 -6.19
C PRO A 613 0.16 -26.92 -4.65
N LEU A 614 1.15 -27.45 -3.95
CA LEU A 614 1.29 -27.30 -2.50
C LEU A 614 1.50 -25.84 -2.08
N ILE A 615 2.30 -25.12 -2.89
CA ILE A 615 2.45 -23.67 -2.79
C ILE A 615 2.19 -23.11 -4.19
N GLN A 616 1.06 -22.46 -4.34
CA GLN A 616 0.67 -21.77 -5.56
C GLN A 616 1.14 -20.32 -5.47
N VAL A 617 1.49 -19.72 -6.60
CA VAL A 617 1.70 -18.28 -6.73
C VAL A 617 0.49 -17.70 -7.44
N VAL A 618 -0.13 -16.69 -6.85
CA VAL A 618 -1.26 -15.98 -7.47
C VAL A 618 -0.71 -15.03 -8.52
N ASP A 619 -1.13 -15.24 -9.76
CA ASP A 619 -0.76 -14.41 -10.89
C ASP A 619 -1.63 -13.14 -10.98
N ASN A 620 -1.21 -12.14 -11.77
CA ASN A 620 -2.02 -10.96 -12.03
C ASN A 620 -3.31 -11.30 -12.79
N VAL A 621 -4.25 -10.38 -12.73
CA VAL A 621 -5.60 -10.55 -13.32
C VAL A 621 -5.62 -10.60 -14.85
N GLU A 622 -4.56 -10.10 -15.51
CA GLU A 622 -4.48 -10.10 -16.97
C GLU A 622 -4.01 -11.45 -17.52
N ARG A 623 -3.13 -12.18 -16.80
CA ARG A 623 -2.59 -13.47 -17.24
C ARG A 623 -3.33 -14.66 -16.65
N ASN A 624 -3.55 -14.67 -15.34
CA ASN A 624 -4.20 -15.76 -14.62
C ASN A 624 -3.57 -17.13 -14.86
N HIS A 625 -2.22 -17.23 -14.92
CA HIS A 625 -1.56 -18.51 -15.00
C HIS A 625 -1.71 -19.30 -13.69
N LYS A 626 -1.84 -20.62 -13.79
CA LYS A 626 -1.64 -21.51 -12.65
C LYS A 626 -0.15 -21.62 -12.40
N LEU A 627 0.35 -20.96 -11.37
CA LEU A 627 1.78 -20.94 -11.05
C LEU A 627 2.09 -21.80 -9.83
N GLY A 628 3.08 -22.68 -9.93
CA GLY A 628 3.56 -23.51 -8.82
C GLY A 628 4.93 -23.10 -8.34
N LEU A 629 5.07 -22.86 -7.02
CA LEU A 629 6.36 -22.71 -6.34
C LEU A 629 6.85 -24.06 -5.79
N LEU A 630 5.93 -24.86 -5.25
CA LEU A 630 6.16 -26.20 -4.75
C LEU A 630 4.98 -27.09 -5.16
N PHE A 631 5.25 -28.20 -5.84
CA PHE A 631 4.20 -29.07 -6.35
C PHE A 631 4.67 -30.51 -6.48
N GLU A 632 3.76 -31.49 -6.51
CA GLU A 632 4.10 -32.90 -6.44
C GLU A 632 3.25 -33.78 -7.37
N PHE A 633 3.83 -34.93 -7.78
CA PHE A 633 3.17 -35.91 -8.62
C PHE A 633 3.56 -37.33 -8.22
N ALA A 634 2.64 -38.27 -8.34
CA ALA A 634 2.98 -39.70 -8.46
C ALA A 634 3.41 -39.96 -9.89
N VAL A 635 4.63 -40.47 -10.10
CA VAL A 635 5.18 -40.63 -11.45
C VAL A 635 5.68 -42.07 -11.62
N ASP A 636 5.12 -42.78 -12.60
CA ASP A 636 5.31 -44.22 -12.80
C ASP A 636 5.07 -45.03 -11.50
N ASN A 637 6.10 -45.61 -10.89
CA ASN A 637 6.01 -46.27 -9.59
C ASN A 637 6.53 -45.40 -8.42
N GLY A 638 7.10 -44.22 -8.70
CA GLY A 638 7.75 -43.32 -7.75
C GLY A 638 6.95 -42.05 -7.47
N LYS A 639 7.62 -41.14 -6.80
CA LYS A 639 7.04 -39.85 -6.40
C LYS A 639 8.03 -38.71 -6.65
N VAL A 640 7.54 -37.61 -7.18
CA VAL A 640 8.32 -36.38 -7.42
C VAL A 640 7.75 -35.23 -6.65
N LEU A 641 8.61 -34.49 -5.98
CA LEU A 641 8.30 -33.14 -5.48
C LEU A 641 9.20 -32.17 -6.26
N VAL A 642 8.58 -31.12 -6.84
CA VAL A 642 9.28 -30.09 -7.61
C VAL A 642 9.32 -28.82 -6.78
N CYS A 643 10.52 -28.29 -6.55
CA CYS A 643 10.74 -27.04 -5.83
C CYS A 643 11.35 -26.00 -6.78
N MET A 644 10.65 -24.90 -6.97
CA MET A 644 11.02 -23.84 -7.89
C MET A 644 11.86 -22.73 -7.25
N SER A 645 12.22 -22.87 -5.96
CA SER A 645 13.17 -22.00 -5.28
C SER A 645 14.56 -22.66 -5.22
N ASN A 646 15.61 -21.88 -5.46
CA ASN A 646 16.99 -22.32 -5.30
C ASN A 646 17.35 -22.40 -3.80
N LEU A 647 16.89 -23.46 -3.13
CA LEU A 647 17.10 -23.69 -1.70
C LEU A 647 18.59 -23.72 -1.30
N GLU A 648 19.46 -24.12 -2.22
CA GLU A 648 20.91 -24.19 -1.95
C GLU A 648 21.51 -22.79 -1.77
N ALA A 649 21.04 -21.81 -2.56
CA ALA A 649 21.50 -20.42 -2.43
C ALA A 649 21.12 -19.78 -1.08
N ILE A 650 20.02 -20.23 -0.45
CA ILE A 650 19.48 -19.65 0.78
C ILE A 650 19.55 -20.57 2.00
N ARG A 651 20.18 -21.74 1.90
CA ARG A 651 20.25 -22.73 2.99
C ARG A 651 20.89 -22.22 4.28
N HIS A 652 21.68 -21.16 4.17
CA HIS A 652 22.37 -20.52 5.29
C HIS A 652 21.46 -19.56 6.07
N THR A 653 20.29 -19.20 5.53
CA THR A 653 19.28 -18.39 6.25
C THR A 653 18.40 -19.29 7.11
N PRO A 654 17.90 -18.81 8.27
CA PRO A 654 17.02 -19.61 9.13
C PRO A 654 15.81 -20.19 8.38
N GLU A 655 15.13 -19.35 7.60
CA GLU A 655 13.94 -19.71 6.83
C GLU A 655 14.27 -20.67 5.65
N GLY A 656 15.37 -20.44 4.93
CA GLY A 656 15.76 -21.28 3.79
C GLY A 656 16.21 -22.66 4.23
N GLY A 657 17.03 -22.75 5.27
CA GLY A 657 17.46 -24.02 5.86
C GLY A 657 16.27 -24.80 6.44
N GLN A 658 15.35 -24.11 7.11
CA GLN A 658 14.17 -24.75 7.69
C GLN A 658 13.18 -25.24 6.64
N LEU A 659 12.93 -24.49 5.56
CA LEU A 659 12.07 -24.97 4.46
C LEU A 659 12.65 -26.21 3.80
N ARG A 660 13.95 -26.24 3.56
CA ARG A 660 14.64 -27.43 3.04
C ARG A 660 14.44 -28.65 3.96
N ASN A 661 14.62 -28.47 5.26
CA ASN A 661 14.40 -29.52 6.24
C ASN A 661 12.93 -29.99 6.26
N ALA A 662 11.98 -29.07 6.18
CA ALA A 662 10.55 -29.37 6.11
C ALA A 662 10.19 -30.21 4.86
N ILE A 663 10.73 -29.86 3.70
CA ILE A 663 10.54 -30.60 2.45
C ILE A 663 11.10 -32.03 2.59
N LEU A 664 12.32 -32.20 3.05
CA LEU A 664 12.94 -33.52 3.21
C LEU A 664 12.21 -34.39 4.24
N SER A 665 11.80 -33.79 5.36
CA SER A 665 11.02 -34.47 6.39
C SER A 665 9.65 -34.92 5.86
N TYR A 666 8.94 -34.04 5.14
CA TYR A 666 7.68 -34.39 4.49
C TYR A 666 7.85 -35.52 3.48
N MET A 667 8.84 -35.45 2.61
CA MET A 667 9.10 -36.50 1.60
C MET A 667 9.44 -37.87 2.21
N LYS A 668 10.00 -37.94 3.41
CA LYS A 668 10.26 -39.18 4.13
C LYS A 668 9.02 -39.76 4.81
N SER A 669 8.06 -38.94 5.12
CA SER A 669 6.83 -39.34 5.84
C SER A 669 5.91 -40.19 4.96
N ALA A 670 4.96 -40.87 5.59
CA ALA A 670 3.89 -41.59 4.90
C ALA A 670 2.88 -40.63 4.23
N GLU A 671 2.86 -39.39 4.67
CA GLU A 671 1.95 -38.32 4.19
C GLU A 671 2.37 -37.81 2.82
N PHE A 672 3.63 -38.00 2.41
CA PHE A 672 4.05 -37.76 1.02
C PHE A 672 3.40 -38.79 0.09
N SER A 673 2.17 -38.46 -0.31
CA SER A 673 1.33 -39.32 -1.13
C SER A 673 0.59 -38.47 -2.19
N PRO A 674 1.31 -38.04 -3.24
CA PRO A 674 0.74 -37.26 -4.33
C PRO A 674 -0.48 -37.97 -4.94
N THR A 675 -1.57 -37.24 -5.16
CA THR A 675 -2.82 -37.78 -5.72
C THR A 675 -2.88 -37.68 -7.23
N GLU A 676 -2.13 -36.75 -7.82
CA GLU A 676 -2.03 -36.61 -9.27
C GLU A 676 -1.00 -37.59 -9.82
N THR A 677 -1.46 -38.45 -10.75
CA THR A 677 -0.63 -39.52 -11.33
C THR A 677 -0.25 -39.18 -12.76
N LEU A 678 1.03 -39.26 -13.06
CA LEU A 678 1.62 -39.04 -14.39
C LEU A 678 2.57 -40.16 -14.76
N THR A 679 2.81 -40.35 -16.05
CA THR A 679 4.00 -41.06 -16.54
C THR A 679 5.21 -40.15 -16.57
N SER A 680 6.42 -40.67 -16.55
CA SER A 680 7.65 -39.88 -16.73
C SER A 680 7.61 -39.06 -18.04
N GLN A 681 6.97 -39.58 -19.09
CA GLN A 681 6.83 -38.89 -20.37
C GLN A 681 5.85 -37.69 -20.25
N GLN A 682 4.75 -37.86 -19.52
CA GLN A 682 3.80 -36.76 -19.27
C GLN A 682 4.43 -35.65 -18.40
N LEU A 683 5.16 -36.03 -17.35
CA LEU A 683 5.90 -35.05 -16.55
C LEU A 683 6.92 -34.29 -17.40
N GLN A 684 7.70 -35.00 -18.21
CA GLN A 684 8.65 -34.40 -19.14
C GLN A 684 7.95 -33.43 -20.10
N HIS A 685 6.80 -33.82 -20.63
CA HIS A 685 5.99 -32.94 -21.49
C HIS A 685 5.58 -31.65 -20.77
N ILE A 686 5.06 -31.72 -19.53
CA ILE A 686 4.72 -30.55 -18.72
C ILE A 686 5.95 -29.66 -18.54
N LEU A 687 7.11 -30.23 -18.20
CA LEU A 687 8.34 -29.49 -17.91
C LEU A 687 8.98 -28.81 -19.14
N THR A 688 8.68 -29.28 -20.35
CA THR A 688 9.34 -28.83 -21.59
C THR A 688 8.39 -28.17 -22.61
N THR A 689 7.08 -28.23 -22.38
CA THR A 689 6.11 -27.62 -23.31
C THR A 689 6.27 -26.13 -23.32
N GLU A 690 6.39 -25.59 -24.51
CA GLU A 690 6.34 -24.15 -24.72
C GLU A 690 4.97 -23.62 -24.25
N VAL A 691 4.98 -22.78 -23.23
CA VAL A 691 3.77 -22.15 -22.75
C VAL A 691 3.47 -20.99 -23.68
N ARG A 692 2.30 -20.99 -24.32
CA ARG A 692 1.78 -19.80 -24.93
C ARG A 692 1.62 -18.75 -23.81
N LYS A 693 2.60 -17.87 -23.68
CA LYS A 693 2.44 -16.66 -22.88
C LYS A 693 1.25 -15.95 -23.53
N GLN A 694 0.10 -15.91 -22.85
CA GLN A 694 -1.09 -15.24 -23.38
C GLN A 694 -0.61 -13.88 -23.88
N ASP A 695 -0.91 -13.57 -25.14
CA ASP A 695 -0.76 -12.23 -25.66
C ASP A 695 -1.64 -11.35 -24.78
N ILE A 696 -1.01 -10.76 -23.75
CA ILE A 696 -1.62 -9.67 -23.01
C ILE A 696 -1.78 -8.62 -24.10
N VAL A 697 -3.03 -8.40 -24.50
CA VAL A 697 -3.36 -7.32 -25.41
C VAL A 697 -2.92 -6.07 -24.67
N GLY A 698 -1.68 -5.65 -24.95
CA GLY A 698 -1.11 -4.44 -24.38
C GLY A 698 -2.11 -3.33 -24.69
N VAL A 699 -2.29 -2.43 -23.75
CA VAL A 699 -2.89 -1.15 -24.05
C VAL A 699 -2.09 -0.63 -25.23
N LYS A 700 -2.65 -0.70 -26.42
CA LYS A 700 -2.13 0.00 -27.58
C LYS A 700 -1.96 1.43 -27.12
N ASN A 701 -0.97 2.12 -27.63
CA ASN A 701 -0.56 3.47 -27.21
C ASN A 701 -1.76 4.32 -26.76
N GLN A 702 -1.56 5.14 -25.76
CA GLN A 702 -2.58 6.07 -25.21
C GLN A 702 -3.30 6.88 -26.31
N SER A 703 -2.66 7.09 -27.46
CA SER A 703 -3.23 7.64 -28.70
C SER A 703 -4.34 6.79 -29.34
N ASP A 704 -4.44 5.48 -29.03
CA ASP A 704 -5.48 4.63 -29.60
C ASP A 704 -6.82 4.76 -28.84
N TYR A 705 -6.83 5.48 -27.70
CA TYR A 705 -8.01 5.85 -26.92
C TYR A 705 -8.46 7.30 -27.13
N ASP A 706 -7.69 8.11 -27.85
CA ASP A 706 -8.13 9.41 -28.33
C ASP A 706 -9.15 9.20 -29.47
N VAL A 707 -10.37 8.81 -29.08
CA VAL A 707 -11.52 8.92 -29.97
C VAL A 707 -11.67 10.41 -30.24
N GLN A 708 -11.18 10.85 -31.41
CA GLN A 708 -11.50 12.19 -31.90
C GLN A 708 -13.02 12.26 -31.95
N PRO A 709 -13.67 13.22 -31.27
CA PRO A 709 -15.11 13.40 -31.46
C PRO A 709 -15.33 13.77 -32.93
N GLU A 710 -16.19 13.00 -33.61
CA GLU A 710 -16.71 13.35 -34.93
C GLU A 710 -17.42 14.71 -34.93
#